data_b5df041cbd485a66e4b172dfc62e977e
#
_entry.id   b5df041cbd485a66e4b172dfc62e977e
#
_cell.length_a   1.000
_cell.length_b   1.000
_cell.length_c   1.000
_cell.angle_alpha   90.00
_cell.angle_beta   90.00
_cell.angle_gamma   90.00
#
_symmetry.space_group_name_H-M   'P 1'
#
loop_
_entity.id
_entity.type
_entity.pdbx_description
1 polymer ?
#
loop_
_entity_poly.entity_id
_entity_poly.type
_entity_poly.pdbx_seq_one_letter_code
_entity_poly.pdbx_strand_id
1 'polypeptide(L)'
;MSTRPKYDPQAIEPARQEAWQERGDFDAPKPQEGQEHVYVKPSSPFTSGNLHMGHVRDYSIGDAYARFRRGRGDAVLFGFGFDAFGLPAELAAIERQEPPAEWVAQCGERMLGQMKRLGFSFDYDRVFYSSDEGQYRWSQWLFNTLWARDLIYRDDATVDWCDTCQTTLASIQVEDGRCWRCHNEVRLIRRPTWFLRITPYLEENDRNTPRLEEGGKWDELSLATQRYILGRSDGVELNLQAEDGRSLTVFTPHRKFAGHASFVLLSPRHPEVDAWITDAAREELERMRSGGWERSARDARSVPLVDTGASIAGPGGEQLPVAISPLVDARFGPTAALGIPAIDEADRDLAERLERVEVPAAPADGEEGPAPAPVDGAREATRYRANDFSISRQRSWGTPIPVILCEQCGPQPVPDEDLPVVLPRDIRPTGEGNPLAERPDFVDVECPQCGGAAKRETDTLDCHFDALWLWVPAAVPPEARDEQMFTHPDLQRWLPSERLVAGNDSGGFVFDQRVVTKALRDIGPFAFMEEGEPFAGCLFHEMVIADGRKMSKHLGNVVNPDELVAQHGADTVRLAVLYAAGPAKTLNWSEGAVKFASRFLRNLWNYTHERVAGLEELTHDAEAAADTEHMRDRLRKWCENGLSRITEDTAELQMHKSVRNITRLFERIQDFEKRVLQRRGGLDRADAEAQLAALVLLARTLLPFAPHTAEELLVALGVADSVETLEVWPEAAEIPVEAAAL
;
A
#
# COMPACT_ATOMS: atom_id res chain seq x y z
N MET A 1 3.76 -34.93 42.13
CA MET A 1 2.86 -34.50 41.05
C MET A 1 3.29 -33.11 40.65
N SER A 2 4.12 -32.96 39.63
CA SER A 2 4.43 -31.67 39.02
C SER A 2 3.13 -31.10 38.46
N THR A 3 2.68 -29.97 38.97
CA THR A 3 1.50 -29.29 38.43
C THR A 3 1.86 -28.80 37.03
N ARG A 4 1.23 -29.37 36.01
CA ARG A 4 1.40 -28.94 34.62
C ARG A 4 1.23 -27.39 34.52
N PRO A 5 2.11 -26.67 33.81
CA PRO A 5 1.91 -25.27 33.59
C PRO A 5 0.66 -25.05 32.75
N LYS A 6 -0.27 -24.23 33.27
CA LYS A 6 -1.47 -23.86 32.54
C LYS A 6 -1.09 -22.92 31.42
N TYR A 7 -1.68 -23.11 30.24
CA TYR A 7 -1.57 -22.14 29.15
C TYR A 7 -2.16 -20.79 29.56
N ASP A 8 -1.33 -19.79 29.74
CA ASP A 8 -1.72 -18.44 30.15
C ASP A 8 -1.01 -17.40 29.29
N PRO A 9 -1.63 -16.98 28.17
CA PRO A 9 -1.01 -15.99 27.27
C PRO A 9 -0.75 -14.65 27.97
N GLN A 10 -1.53 -14.28 29.00
CA GLN A 10 -1.34 -13.01 29.72
C GLN A 10 -0.08 -13.01 30.61
N ALA A 11 0.45 -14.17 30.92
CA ALA A 11 1.74 -14.30 31.63
C ALA A 11 2.91 -14.53 30.65
N ILE A 12 2.71 -15.36 29.62
CA ILE A 12 3.74 -15.78 28.66
C ILE A 12 4.16 -14.61 27.75
N GLU A 13 3.19 -13.93 27.14
CA GLU A 13 3.45 -12.95 26.08
C GLU A 13 4.25 -11.73 26.57
N PRO A 14 3.90 -11.08 27.71
CA PRO A 14 4.69 -9.96 28.23
C PRO A 14 6.13 -10.37 28.60
N ALA A 15 6.32 -11.55 29.18
CA ALA A 15 7.65 -12.02 29.57
C ALA A 15 8.57 -12.23 28.34
N ARG A 16 8.03 -12.77 27.25
CA ARG A 16 8.79 -12.91 26.00
C ARG A 16 9.07 -11.56 25.34
N GLN A 17 8.10 -10.65 25.32
CA GLN A 17 8.27 -9.30 24.76
C GLN A 17 9.36 -8.51 25.53
N GLU A 18 9.40 -8.61 26.84
CA GLU A 18 10.45 -8.01 27.68
C GLU A 18 11.82 -8.60 27.35
N ALA A 19 11.93 -9.94 27.25
CA ALA A 19 13.17 -10.62 26.91
C ALA A 19 13.68 -10.22 25.50
N TRP A 20 12.83 -10.12 24.50
CA TRP A 20 13.22 -9.64 23.17
C TRP A 20 13.73 -8.21 23.18
N GLN A 21 13.07 -7.33 23.94
CA GLN A 21 13.47 -5.93 24.04
C GLN A 21 14.82 -5.79 24.76
N GLU A 22 15.03 -6.53 25.86
CA GLU A 22 16.29 -6.48 26.60
C GLU A 22 17.48 -6.98 25.78
N ARG A 23 17.28 -7.96 24.93
CA ARG A 23 18.32 -8.53 24.05
C ARG A 23 18.54 -7.76 22.75
N GLY A 24 17.60 -6.91 22.32
CA GLY A 24 17.63 -6.26 21.01
C GLY A 24 17.46 -7.25 19.85
N ASP A 25 16.62 -8.29 20.03
CA ASP A 25 16.51 -9.42 19.11
C ASP A 25 16.08 -9.03 17.68
N PHE A 26 15.45 -7.88 17.53
CA PHE A 26 14.87 -7.41 16.27
C PHE A 26 15.55 -6.19 15.69
N ASP A 27 16.61 -5.72 16.30
CA ASP A 27 17.43 -4.63 15.78
C ASP A 27 18.03 -5.08 14.43
N ALA A 28 18.02 -4.18 13.43
CA ALA A 28 18.59 -4.49 12.14
C ALA A 28 20.09 -4.81 12.29
N PRO A 29 20.52 -6.03 11.91
CA PRO A 29 21.89 -6.45 12.17
C PRO A 29 22.87 -5.63 11.34
N LYS A 30 24.08 -5.45 11.84
CA LYS A 30 25.19 -4.92 11.05
C LYS A 30 25.47 -5.91 9.92
N PRO A 31 25.50 -5.47 8.66
CA PRO A 31 25.69 -6.33 7.52
C PRO A 31 26.98 -7.16 7.63
N GLN A 32 26.89 -8.46 7.40
CA GLN A 32 28.05 -9.37 7.32
C GLN A 32 28.28 -9.78 5.88
N GLU A 33 29.53 -10.01 5.49
CA GLU A 33 29.89 -10.47 4.16
C GLU A 33 29.33 -11.87 3.89
N GLY A 34 28.65 -12.03 2.76
CA GLY A 34 28.02 -13.29 2.36
C GLY A 34 26.61 -13.54 2.92
N GLN A 35 26.09 -12.64 3.76
CA GLN A 35 24.73 -12.73 4.29
C GLN A 35 23.74 -12.01 3.34
N GLU A 36 22.58 -12.63 3.08
CA GLU A 36 21.52 -11.98 2.31
C GLU A 36 20.83 -10.90 3.16
N HIS A 37 20.59 -9.73 2.56
CA HIS A 37 19.95 -8.60 3.22
C HIS A 37 18.49 -8.52 2.77
N VAL A 38 17.59 -8.54 3.72
CA VAL A 38 16.15 -8.60 3.50
C VAL A 38 15.47 -7.43 4.20
N TYR A 39 15.01 -6.47 3.44
CA TYR A 39 14.14 -5.43 3.97
C TYR A 39 12.68 -5.80 3.70
N VAL A 40 11.91 -5.98 4.76
CA VAL A 40 10.45 -6.17 4.72
C VAL A 40 9.79 -4.85 5.10
N LYS A 41 9.06 -4.25 4.17
CA LYS A 41 8.36 -2.97 4.36
C LYS A 41 6.86 -3.21 4.52
N PRO A 42 6.27 -2.94 5.69
CA PRO A 42 4.82 -2.92 5.85
C PRO A 42 4.24 -1.56 5.42
N SER A 43 2.92 -1.43 5.35
CA SER A 43 2.28 -0.12 5.18
C SER A 43 2.64 0.84 6.30
N SER A 44 2.69 2.13 5.97
CA SER A 44 2.89 3.21 6.94
C SER A 44 1.55 3.67 7.50
N PRO A 45 1.29 3.54 8.81
CA PRO A 45 -0.02 3.87 9.36
C PRO A 45 -0.21 5.37 9.54
N PHE A 46 -1.43 5.85 9.28
CA PHE A 46 -1.83 7.21 9.64
C PHE A 46 -2.04 7.36 11.15
N THR A 47 -1.56 8.46 11.71
CA THR A 47 -1.70 8.79 13.14
C THR A 47 -3.05 9.44 13.47
N SER A 48 -4.15 8.84 13.04
CA SER A 48 -5.50 9.38 13.25
C SER A 48 -6.33 8.65 14.31
N GLY A 49 -5.75 7.61 14.95
CA GLY A 49 -6.45 6.82 15.97
C GLY A 49 -5.66 5.61 16.46
N ASN A 50 -6.35 4.52 16.74
CA ASN A 50 -5.77 3.24 17.14
C ASN A 50 -5.51 2.37 15.90
N LEU A 51 -4.69 1.32 16.05
CA LEU A 51 -4.62 0.25 15.06
C LEU A 51 -6.02 -0.37 14.85
N HIS A 52 -6.29 -0.73 13.61
CA HIS A 52 -7.47 -1.53 13.25
C HIS A 52 -7.05 -2.90 12.72
N MET A 53 -8.00 -3.80 12.56
CA MET A 53 -7.72 -5.19 12.14
C MET A 53 -7.06 -5.30 10.75
N GLY A 54 -7.19 -4.27 9.90
CA GLY A 54 -6.42 -4.17 8.66
C GLY A 54 -4.92 -4.08 8.92
N HIS A 55 -4.48 -3.18 9.83
CA HIS A 55 -3.09 -3.09 10.26
C HIS A 55 -2.59 -4.40 10.91
N VAL A 56 -3.44 -5.03 11.75
CA VAL A 56 -3.07 -6.32 12.36
C VAL A 56 -2.83 -7.39 11.28
N ARG A 57 -3.63 -7.41 10.22
CA ARG A 57 -3.44 -8.33 9.09
C ARG A 57 -2.14 -8.04 8.35
N ASP A 58 -1.93 -6.80 7.95
CA ASP A 58 -0.75 -6.33 7.25
C ASP A 58 0.53 -6.71 8.00
N TYR A 59 0.63 -6.25 9.24
CA TYR A 59 1.82 -6.45 10.07
C TYR A 59 2.03 -7.91 10.46
N SER A 60 0.96 -8.70 10.67
CA SER A 60 1.11 -10.13 10.94
C SER A 60 1.68 -10.90 9.75
N ILE A 61 1.31 -10.55 8.50
CA ILE A 61 1.86 -11.15 7.29
C ILE A 61 3.34 -10.77 7.15
N GLY A 62 3.66 -9.47 7.28
CA GLY A 62 5.03 -8.95 7.18
C GLY A 62 5.93 -9.53 8.27
N ASP A 63 5.46 -9.58 9.52
CA ASP A 63 6.21 -10.14 10.65
C ASP A 63 6.47 -11.64 10.52
N ALA A 64 5.47 -12.40 10.07
CA ALA A 64 5.67 -13.84 9.84
C ALA A 64 6.73 -14.09 8.76
N TYR A 65 6.77 -13.28 7.71
CA TYR A 65 7.80 -13.36 6.68
C TYR A 65 9.19 -12.91 7.21
N ALA A 66 9.24 -11.82 7.95
CA ALA A 66 10.48 -11.32 8.55
C ALA A 66 11.11 -12.35 9.51
N ARG A 67 10.33 -12.97 10.39
CA ARG A 67 10.80 -14.03 11.29
C ARG A 67 11.23 -15.28 10.53
N PHE A 68 10.51 -15.66 9.49
CA PHE A 68 10.89 -16.78 8.61
C PHE A 68 12.26 -16.54 7.95
N ARG A 69 12.50 -15.34 7.39
CA ARG A 69 13.78 -14.98 6.75
C ARG A 69 14.91 -14.91 7.79
N ARG A 70 14.65 -14.33 8.97
CA ARG A 70 15.62 -14.30 10.08
C ARG A 70 15.99 -15.71 10.53
N GLY A 71 15.00 -16.59 10.67
CA GLY A 71 15.22 -18.00 11.00
C GLY A 71 16.05 -18.76 9.97
N ARG A 72 16.10 -18.30 8.72
CA ARG A 72 16.97 -18.83 7.67
C ARG A 72 18.39 -18.27 7.67
N GLY A 73 18.70 -17.37 8.61
CA GLY A 73 20.02 -16.76 8.75
C GLY A 73 20.22 -15.48 7.93
N ASP A 74 19.18 -14.93 7.34
CA ASP A 74 19.25 -13.67 6.60
C ASP A 74 19.37 -12.47 7.55
N ALA A 75 20.05 -11.41 7.12
CA ALA A 75 20.03 -10.11 7.79
C ALA A 75 18.69 -9.42 7.47
N VAL A 76 17.83 -9.28 8.47
CA VAL A 76 16.47 -8.77 8.27
C VAL A 76 16.29 -7.39 8.88
N LEU A 77 15.89 -6.43 8.06
CA LEU A 77 15.32 -5.16 8.46
C LEU A 77 13.78 -5.24 8.34
N PHE A 78 13.08 -5.17 9.45
CA PHE A 78 11.62 -5.02 9.47
C PHE A 78 11.31 -3.68 10.13
N GLY A 79 11.08 -2.65 9.31
CA GLY A 79 10.99 -1.27 9.76
C GLY A 79 9.91 -0.48 9.05
N PHE A 80 9.38 0.52 9.74
CA PHE A 80 8.34 1.41 9.22
C PHE A 80 8.46 2.83 9.79
N GLY A 81 7.70 3.76 9.20
CA GLY A 81 7.45 5.09 9.75
C GLY A 81 5.97 5.41 9.71
N PHE A 82 5.56 6.34 10.57
CA PHE A 82 4.20 6.87 10.57
C PHE A 82 4.02 7.90 9.47
N ASP A 83 2.93 7.77 8.71
CA ASP A 83 2.42 8.86 7.87
C ASP A 83 1.61 9.80 8.77
N ALA A 84 2.32 10.81 9.27
CA ALA A 84 1.87 11.62 10.41
C ALA A 84 1.25 12.97 10.01
N PHE A 85 1.34 13.33 8.73
CA PHE A 85 0.72 14.53 8.17
C PHE A 85 -0.66 14.24 7.55
N GLY A 86 -1.30 15.30 7.09
CA GLY A 86 -2.49 15.25 6.26
C GLY A 86 -3.81 15.38 7.00
N LEU A 87 -4.86 15.35 6.20
CA LEU A 87 -6.24 15.61 6.60
C LEU A 87 -6.77 14.74 7.74
N PRO A 88 -6.48 13.42 7.79
CA PRO A 88 -7.02 12.58 8.86
C PRO A 88 -6.60 13.02 10.27
N ALA A 89 -5.33 13.39 10.44
CA ALA A 89 -4.82 13.88 11.72
C ALA A 89 -5.35 15.29 12.04
N GLU A 90 -5.39 16.18 11.05
CA GLU A 90 -5.91 17.55 11.21
C GLU A 90 -7.37 17.56 11.62
N LEU A 91 -8.24 16.79 10.96
CA LEU A 91 -9.67 16.71 11.34
C LEU A 91 -9.87 16.12 12.74
N ALA A 92 -9.09 15.11 13.10
CA ALA A 92 -9.17 14.57 14.46
C ALA A 92 -8.73 15.60 15.51
N ALA A 93 -7.75 16.44 15.20
CA ALA A 93 -7.31 17.54 16.06
C ALA A 93 -8.39 18.65 16.18
N ILE A 94 -9.06 19.01 15.08
CA ILE A 94 -10.18 19.97 15.07
C ILE A 94 -11.32 19.48 15.97
N GLU A 95 -11.74 18.21 15.84
CA GLU A 95 -12.80 17.63 16.67
C GLU A 95 -12.47 17.69 18.17
N ARG A 96 -11.18 17.62 18.53
CA ARG A 96 -10.69 17.62 19.92
C ARG A 96 -10.28 18.99 20.43
N GLN A 97 -10.19 19.97 19.54
CA GLN A 97 -9.68 21.31 19.85
C GLN A 97 -8.23 21.30 20.38
N GLU A 98 -7.43 20.36 19.88
CA GLU A 98 -6.00 20.17 20.22
C GLU A 98 -5.10 20.52 19.03
N PRO A 99 -3.83 20.93 19.23
CA PRO A 99 -2.88 21.02 18.14
C PRO A 99 -2.64 19.64 17.48
N PRO A 100 -2.57 19.57 16.14
CA PRO A 100 -2.34 18.29 15.44
C PRO A 100 -1.06 17.58 15.88
N ALA A 101 0.02 18.31 16.19
CA ALA A 101 1.28 17.76 16.67
C ALA A 101 1.13 16.94 17.96
N GLU A 102 0.33 17.45 18.93
CA GLU A 102 0.07 16.76 20.19
C GLU A 102 -0.77 15.49 19.98
N TRP A 103 -1.81 15.60 19.16
CA TRP A 103 -2.66 14.47 18.82
C TRP A 103 -1.90 13.34 18.12
N VAL A 104 -1.07 13.69 17.13
CA VAL A 104 -0.21 12.75 16.38
C VAL A 104 0.74 12.01 17.30
N ALA A 105 1.43 12.72 18.22
CA ALA A 105 2.33 12.10 19.19
C ALA A 105 1.59 11.10 20.08
N GLN A 106 0.41 11.46 20.62
CA GLN A 106 -0.40 10.56 21.44
C GLN A 106 -0.88 9.32 20.67
N CYS A 107 -1.25 9.49 19.38
CA CYS A 107 -1.66 8.36 18.54
C CYS A 107 -0.48 7.43 18.26
N GLY A 108 0.66 7.98 17.90
CA GLY A 108 1.87 7.20 17.59
C GLY A 108 2.33 6.37 18.79
N GLU A 109 2.43 6.98 19.98
CA GLU A 109 2.79 6.28 21.21
C GLU A 109 1.83 5.11 21.50
N ARG A 110 0.55 5.35 21.37
CA ARG A 110 -0.49 4.33 21.58
C ARG A 110 -0.39 3.19 20.56
N MET A 111 -0.21 3.50 19.29
CA MET A 111 -0.07 2.51 18.22
C MET A 111 1.21 1.68 18.40
N LEU A 112 2.33 2.30 18.80
CA LEU A 112 3.56 1.58 19.15
C LEU A 112 3.34 0.61 20.30
N GLY A 113 2.63 1.03 21.35
CA GLY A 113 2.24 0.16 22.46
C GLY A 113 1.40 -1.05 21.99
N GLN A 114 0.47 -0.82 21.08
CA GLN A 114 -0.35 -1.89 20.48
C GLN A 114 0.49 -2.86 19.64
N MET A 115 1.44 -2.35 18.82
CA MET A 115 2.34 -3.17 18.01
C MET A 115 3.26 -4.04 18.89
N LYS A 116 3.86 -3.45 19.93
CA LYS A 116 4.69 -4.18 20.90
C LYS A 116 3.88 -5.28 21.60
N ARG A 117 2.66 -4.96 22.03
CA ARG A 117 1.77 -5.92 22.66
C ARG A 117 1.33 -7.08 21.75
N LEU A 118 1.23 -6.83 20.43
CA LEU A 118 0.98 -7.87 19.42
C LEU A 118 2.24 -8.70 19.11
N GLY A 119 3.39 -8.33 19.66
CA GLY A 119 4.65 -9.04 19.52
C GLY A 119 5.25 -8.96 18.11
N PHE A 120 5.04 -7.84 17.40
CA PHE A 120 5.68 -7.63 16.10
C PHE A 120 7.17 -7.37 16.26
N SER A 121 7.98 -8.01 15.41
CA SER A 121 9.44 -7.96 15.42
C SER A 121 10.01 -6.77 14.62
N PHE A 122 9.41 -5.59 14.80
CA PHE A 122 9.93 -4.36 14.23
C PHE A 122 11.24 -3.95 14.90
N ASP A 123 12.14 -3.35 14.12
CA ASP A 123 13.21 -2.53 14.67
C ASP A 123 12.59 -1.20 15.13
N TYR A 124 12.24 -1.14 16.42
CA TYR A 124 11.55 0.01 17.02
C TYR A 124 12.45 1.24 17.16
N ASP A 125 13.76 1.08 17.16
CA ASP A 125 14.72 2.19 17.22
C ASP A 125 14.77 2.93 15.87
N ARG A 126 14.38 2.29 14.80
CA ARG A 126 14.31 2.89 13.47
C ARG A 126 12.97 3.53 13.11
N VAL A 127 11.99 3.51 14.01
CA VAL A 127 10.70 4.17 13.80
C VAL A 127 10.88 5.69 13.68
N PHE A 128 10.10 6.32 12.84
CA PHE A 128 10.11 7.76 12.59
C PHE A 128 8.70 8.26 12.26
N TYR A 129 8.52 9.57 12.29
CA TYR A 129 7.26 10.23 11.91
C TYR A 129 7.53 11.17 10.74
N SER A 130 6.70 11.14 9.70
CA SER A 130 6.82 12.09 8.58
C SER A 130 6.73 13.55 9.02
N SER A 131 6.13 13.81 10.19
CA SER A 131 6.00 15.14 10.79
C SER A 131 7.19 15.61 11.64
N ASP A 132 8.24 14.80 11.78
CA ASP A 132 9.47 15.23 12.47
C ASP A 132 10.27 16.18 11.57
N GLU A 133 10.83 17.25 12.16
CA GLU A 133 11.57 18.29 11.42
C GLU A 133 12.72 17.72 10.60
N GLY A 134 13.53 16.83 11.19
CA GLY A 134 14.59 16.13 10.49
C GLY A 134 14.09 15.25 9.36
N GLN A 135 12.83 14.78 9.44
CA GLN A 135 12.23 13.92 8.43
C GLN A 135 11.65 14.74 7.27
N TYR A 136 10.74 15.71 7.53
CA TYR A 136 10.14 16.48 6.44
C TYR A 136 11.09 17.48 5.78
N ARG A 137 12.24 17.80 6.37
CA ARG A 137 13.35 18.47 5.68
C ARG A 137 13.70 17.79 4.36
N TRP A 138 13.67 16.46 4.34
CA TRP A 138 13.97 15.69 3.14
C TRP A 138 12.83 15.65 2.14
N SER A 139 11.57 15.77 2.56
CA SER A 139 10.46 16.03 1.64
C SER A 139 10.62 17.39 0.95
N GLN A 140 11.07 18.41 1.68
CA GLN A 140 11.36 19.73 1.12
C GLN A 140 12.57 19.71 0.17
N TRP A 141 13.62 19.01 0.54
CA TRP A 141 14.77 18.77 -0.34
C TRP A 141 14.35 18.03 -1.61
N LEU A 142 13.52 17.00 -1.49
CA LEU A 142 12.98 16.26 -2.64
C LEU A 142 12.16 17.18 -3.55
N PHE A 143 11.33 18.04 -2.97
CA PHE A 143 10.58 19.06 -3.72
C PHE A 143 11.52 19.95 -4.53
N ASN A 144 12.53 20.55 -3.91
CA ASN A 144 13.50 21.40 -4.57
C ASN A 144 14.26 20.64 -5.68
N THR A 145 14.67 19.41 -5.39
CA THR A 145 15.41 18.54 -6.32
C THR A 145 14.58 18.21 -7.57
N LEU A 146 13.32 17.85 -7.40
CA LEU A 146 12.40 17.55 -8.49
C LEU A 146 11.99 18.82 -9.26
N TRP A 147 11.83 19.96 -8.57
CA TRP A 147 11.52 21.23 -9.19
C TRP A 147 12.68 21.71 -10.09
N ALA A 148 13.91 21.61 -9.63
CA ALA A 148 15.11 21.93 -10.44
C ALA A 148 15.24 21.06 -11.71
N ARG A 149 14.50 19.98 -11.84
CA ARG A 149 14.47 19.06 -13.00
C ARG A 149 13.15 19.12 -13.77
N ASP A 150 12.34 20.15 -13.56
CA ASP A 150 11.03 20.33 -14.20
C ASP A 150 10.04 19.16 -13.95
N LEU A 151 10.26 18.39 -12.87
CA LEU A 151 9.34 17.34 -12.42
C LEU A 151 8.34 17.85 -11.39
N ILE A 152 8.53 19.03 -10.85
CA ILE A 152 7.52 19.80 -10.13
C ILE A 152 7.32 21.12 -10.86
N TYR A 153 6.06 21.53 -11.01
CA TYR A 153 5.71 22.79 -11.66
C TYR A 153 4.48 23.42 -11.01
N ARG A 154 4.31 24.72 -11.18
CA ARG A 154 3.15 25.48 -10.72
C ARG A 154 2.36 25.95 -11.92
N ASP A 155 1.05 25.66 -11.93
CA ASP A 155 0.15 26.09 -13.00
C ASP A 155 -1.18 26.59 -12.43
N ASP A 156 -1.83 27.47 -13.18
CA ASP A 156 -3.19 27.95 -12.92
C ASP A 156 -4.18 26.96 -13.56
N ALA A 157 -4.41 25.86 -12.86
CA ALA A 157 -5.15 24.73 -13.38
C ALA A 157 -6.55 24.59 -12.77
N THR A 158 -7.42 23.94 -13.52
CA THR A 158 -8.72 23.50 -13.00
C THR A 158 -8.52 22.25 -12.15
N VAL A 159 -8.84 22.37 -10.86
CA VAL A 159 -8.64 21.32 -9.85
C VAL A 159 -9.93 20.98 -9.12
N ASP A 160 -9.99 19.79 -8.59
CA ASP A 160 -11.08 19.38 -7.72
C ASP A 160 -10.98 20.10 -6.37
N TRP A 161 -12.09 20.66 -5.93
CA TRP A 161 -12.21 21.41 -4.68
C TRP A 161 -13.31 20.88 -3.80
N CYS A 162 -13.02 20.66 -2.53
CA CYS A 162 -14.00 20.30 -1.53
C CYS A 162 -14.34 21.53 -0.66
N ASP A 163 -15.57 22.03 -0.76
CA ASP A 163 -16.01 23.19 0.03
C ASP A 163 -16.08 22.89 1.53
N THR A 164 -16.36 21.67 1.92
CA THR A 164 -16.41 21.25 3.33
C THR A 164 -15.01 21.14 3.95
N CYS A 165 -14.06 20.56 3.21
CA CYS A 165 -12.69 20.41 3.68
C CYS A 165 -11.82 21.63 3.36
N GLN A 166 -12.31 22.60 2.59
CA GLN A 166 -11.62 23.82 2.17
C GLN A 166 -10.24 23.54 1.54
N THR A 167 -10.20 22.57 0.62
CA THR A 167 -8.93 22.11 0.02
C THR A 167 -9.12 21.58 -1.38
N THR A 168 -8.02 21.63 -2.15
CA THR A 168 -7.91 20.89 -3.41
C THR A 168 -7.74 19.41 -3.16
N LEU A 169 -8.16 18.61 -4.12
CA LEU A 169 -8.06 17.16 -4.11
C LEU A 169 -7.31 16.66 -5.35
N ALA A 170 -6.46 15.66 -5.19
CA ALA A 170 -5.96 14.89 -6.33
C ALA A 170 -7.08 14.01 -6.88
N SER A 171 -6.95 13.59 -8.15
CA SER A 171 -7.98 12.76 -8.80
C SER A 171 -8.28 11.45 -8.08
N ILE A 172 -7.26 10.86 -7.45
CA ILE A 172 -7.41 9.64 -6.63
C ILE A 172 -8.18 9.88 -5.33
N GLN A 173 -8.28 11.13 -4.89
CA GLN A 173 -8.99 11.54 -3.68
C GLN A 173 -10.46 11.93 -3.96
N VAL A 174 -10.94 11.71 -5.18
CA VAL A 174 -12.33 11.93 -5.55
C VAL A 174 -12.95 10.61 -5.94
N GLU A 175 -13.87 10.14 -5.11
CA GLU A 175 -14.61 8.88 -5.29
C GLU A 175 -16.06 9.23 -5.71
N ASP A 176 -16.48 8.80 -6.88
CA ASP A 176 -17.84 9.03 -7.39
C ASP A 176 -18.28 10.51 -7.36
N GLY A 177 -17.37 11.45 -7.67
CA GLY A 177 -17.64 12.90 -7.63
C GLY A 177 -17.65 13.48 -6.22
N ARG A 178 -17.28 12.70 -5.21
CA ARG A 178 -17.31 13.08 -3.80
C ARG A 178 -15.90 13.05 -3.20
N CYS A 179 -15.71 13.90 -2.21
CA CYS A 179 -14.47 13.91 -1.43
C CYS A 179 -14.29 12.58 -0.68
N TRP A 180 -13.16 11.91 -0.89
CA TRP A 180 -12.82 10.64 -0.22
C TRP A 180 -12.94 10.67 1.31
N ARG A 181 -12.84 11.89 1.89
CA ARG A 181 -12.82 12.08 3.35
C ARG A 181 -14.19 12.43 3.95
N CYS A 182 -14.85 13.47 3.44
CA CYS A 182 -16.11 13.96 4.00
C CYS A 182 -17.35 13.49 3.22
N HIS A 183 -17.15 12.83 2.08
CA HIS A 183 -18.17 12.32 1.16
C HIS A 183 -19.15 13.38 0.61
N ASN A 184 -18.82 14.67 0.78
CA ASN A 184 -19.55 15.75 0.16
C ASN A 184 -19.14 15.94 -1.31
N GLU A 185 -20.01 16.55 -2.08
CA GLU A 185 -19.77 16.81 -3.50
C GLU A 185 -18.54 17.69 -3.71
N VAL A 186 -17.78 17.38 -4.76
CA VAL A 186 -16.57 18.08 -5.17
C VAL A 186 -16.89 18.92 -6.40
N ARG A 187 -16.45 20.18 -6.42
CA ARG A 187 -16.57 21.06 -7.59
C ARG A 187 -15.22 21.38 -8.22
N LEU A 188 -15.24 21.79 -9.46
CA LEU A 188 -14.04 22.26 -10.15
C LEU A 188 -13.83 23.77 -9.89
N ILE A 189 -12.59 24.13 -9.51
CA ILE A 189 -12.19 25.54 -9.42
C ILE A 189 -10.89 25.75 -10.19
N ARG A 190 -10.63 26.98 -10.62
CA ARG A 190 -9.36 27.37 -11.22
C ARG A 190 -8.51 28.11 -10.18
N ARG A 191 -7.29 27.63 -9.97
CA ARG A 191 -6.34 28.25 -9.04
C ARG A 191 -4.89 27.85 -9.32
N PRO A 192 -3.92 28.68 -8.94
CA PRO A 192 -2.51 28.28 -8.92
C PRO A 192 -2.29 27.09 -7.97
N THR A 193 -1.67 26.04 -8.47
CA THR A 193 -1.49 24.78 -7.75
C THR A 193 -0.16 24.17 -8.16
N TRP A 194 0.51 23.48 -7.24
CA TRP A 194 1.74 22.72 -7.51
C TRP A 194 1.39 21.31 -7.94
N PHE A 195 2.09 20.83 -8.96
CA PHE A 195 1.91 19.50 -9.56
C PHE A 195 3.22 18.71 -9.54
N LEU A 196 3.09 17.40 -9.35
CA LEU A 196 4.16 16.44 -9.64
C LEU A 196 3.94 15.87 -11.05
N ARG A 197 4.98 15.96 -11.88
CA ARG A 197 5.00 15.43 -13.24
C ARG A 197 5.44 13.97 -13.22
N ILE A 198 4.51 13.07 -13.46
CA ILE A 198 4.75 11.63 -13.52
C ILE A 198 4.76 11.08 -14.97
N THR A 199 4.18 11.84 -15.88
CA THR A 199 3.99 11.44 -17.28
C THR A 199 5.27 11.00 -18.00
N PRO A 200 6.49 11.56 -17.74
CA PRO A 200 7.71 11.09 -18.39
C PRO A 200 8.11 9.65 -18.08
N TYR A 201 7.63 9.10 -16.95
CA TYR A 201 8.00 7.76 -16.47
C TYR A 201 6.94 6.68 -16.70
N LEU A 202 5.78 7.03 -17.26
CA LEU A 202 4.67 6.09 -17.43
C LEU A 202 5.00 4.95 -18.40
N GLU A 203 5.67 5.28 -19.51
CA GLU A 203 6.11 4.27 -20.50
C GLU A 203 7.13 3.31 -19.88
N GLU A 204 8.03 3.80 -19.03
CA GLU A 204 8.99 2.96 -18.34
C GLU A 204 8.30 2.07 -17.28
N ASN A 205 7.33 2.61 -16.54
CA ASN A 205 6.51 1.82 -15.62
C ASN A 205 5.74 0.70 -16.35
N ASP A 206 5.20 1.01 -17.53
CA ASP A 206 4.51 0.04 -18.39
C ASP A 206 5.46 -1.10 -18.80
N ARG A 207 6.63 -0.73 -19.33
CA ARG A 207 7.68 -1.66 -19.78
C ARG A 207 8.24 -2.53 -18.66
N ASN A 208 8.34 -2.01 -17.43
CA ASN A 208 8.88 -2.73 -16.28
C ASN A 208 7.85 -3.70 -15.65
N THR A 209 6.56 -3.43 -15.77
CA THR A 209 5.52 -4.26 -15.12
C THR A 209 5.57 -5.74 -15.53
N PRO A 210 5.77 -6.14 -16.80
CA PRO A 210 5.98 -7.54 -17.17
C PRO A 210 7.21 -8.18 -16.52
N ARG A 211 8.30 -7.42 -16.33
CA ARG A 211 9.52 -7.93 -15.66
C ARG A 211 9.28 -8.23 -14.19
N LEU A 212 8.46 -7.41 -13.51
CA LEU A 212 8.05 -7.66 -12.12
C LEU A 212 7.21 -8.94 -12.01
N GLU A 213 6.37 -9.21 -13.02
CA GLU A 213 5.59 -10.44 -13.12
C GLU A 213 6.50 -11.67 -13.35
N GLU A 214 7.42 -11.59 -14.31
CA GLU A 214 8.43 -12.64 -14.58
C GLU A 214 9.31 -12.95 -13.36
N GLY A 215 9.61 -11.95 -12.54
CA GLY A 215 10.36 -12.09 -11.29
C GLY A 215 9.63 -12.90 -10.21
N GLY A 216 8.31 -13.09 -10.33
CA GLY A 216 7.49 -13.96 -9.49
C GLY A 216 7.34 -13.50 -8.03
N LYS A 217 7.84 -12.31 -7.69
CA LYS A 217 7.78 -11.75 -6.33
C LYS A 217 6.63 -10.75 -6.13
N TRP A 218 5.97 -10.35 -7.21
CA TRP A 218 4.76 -9.52 -7.18
C TRP A 218 3.53 -10.41 -7.35
N ASP A 219 2.57 -10.29 -6.46
CA ASP A 219 1.32 -11.04 -6.57
C ASP A 219 0.40 -10.48 -7.67
N GLU A 220 -0.56 -11.31 -8.10
CA GLU A 220 -1.47 -10.96 -9.19
C GLU A 220 -2.31 -9.71 -8.87
N LEU A 221 -2.76 -9.54 -7.63
CA LEU A 221 -3.56 -8.39 -7.21
C LEU A 221 -2.75 -7.10 -7.29
N SER A 222 -1.51 -7.13 -6.82
CA SER A 222 -0.58 -5.99 -6.89
C SER A 222 -0.33 -5.58 -8.34
N LEU A 223 -0.02 -6.54 -9.23
CA LEU A 223 0.22 -6.29 -10.65
C LEU A 223 -1.02 -5.76 -11.36
N ALA A 224 -2.19 -6.37 -11.10
CA ALA A 224 -3.45 -5.92 -11.67
C ALA A 224 -3.79 -4.48 -11.25
N THR A 225 -3.53 -4.14 -9.98
CA THR A 225 -3.73 -2.79 -9.45
C THR A 225 -2.80 -1.79 -10.14
N GLN A 226 -1.51 -2.13 -10.34
CA GLN A 226 -0.58 -1.26 -11.06
C GLN A 226 -1.00 -1.03 -12.52
N ARG A 227 -1.42 -2.09 -13.23
CA ARG A 227 -1.95 -1.97 -14.60
C ARG A 227 -3.22 -1.15 -14.65
N TYR A 228 -4.12 -1.32 -13.68
CA TYR A 228 -5.35 -0.55 -13.57
C TYR A 228 -5.07 0.95 -13.37
N ILE A 229 -4.14 1.33 -12.49
CA ILE A 229 -3.77 2.73 -12.24
C ILE A 229 -3.12 3.33 -13.47
N LEU A 230 -2.15 2.66 -14.08
CA LEU A 230 -1.51 3.07 -15.32
C LEU A 230 -2.55 3.31 -16.43
N GLY A 231 -3.48 2.37 -16.62
CA GLY A 231 -4.61 2.51 -17.54
C GLY A 231 -4.16 2.72 -18.98
N ARG A 232 -3.31 1.84 -19.51
CA ARG A 232 -2.84 1.88 -20.88
C ARG A 232 -4.00 1.75 -21.88
N SER A 233 -4.00 2.61 -22.88
CA SER A 233 -4.92 2.58 -24.02
C SER A 233 -4.15 2.77 -25.31
N ASP A 234 -4.12 1.76 -26.14
CA ASP A 234 -3.51 1.81 -27.49
C ASP A 234 -4.57 2.26 -28.52
N GLY A 235 -4.22 3.20 -29.37
CA GLY A 235 -5.13 3.77 -30.33
C GLY A 235 -4.45 4.60 -31.40
N VAL A 236 -5.15 5.59 -31.91
CA VAL A 236 -4.64 6.54 -32.89
C VAL A 236 -4.96 7.97 -32.52
N GLU A 237 -4.05 8.88 -32.86
CA GLU A 237 -4.24 10.32 -32.81
C GLU A 237 -4.46 10.89 -34.20
N LEU A 238 -5.35 11.86 -34.26
CA LEU A 238 -5.65 12.64 -35.46
C LEU A 238 -5.59 14.12 -35.10
N ASN A 239 -5.00 14.93 -35.96
CA ASN A 239 -5.03 16.39 -35.84
C ASN A 239 -6.12 16.93 -36.79
N LEU A 240 -7.27 17.27 -36.24
CA LEU A 240 -8.39 17.82 -36.98
C LEU A 240 -8.24 19.34 -37.12
N GLN A 241 -8.77 19.91 -38.22
CA GLN A 241 -8.70 21.34 -38.52
C GLN A 241 -10.11 21.93 -38.65
N ALA A 242 -10.36 23.06 -38.00
CA ALA A 242 -11.56 23.84 -38.21
C ALA A 242 -11.39 24.85 -39.33
N GLU A 243 -12.48 25.31 -39.93
CA GLU A 243 -12.48 26.30 -41.03
C GLU A 243 -11.87 27.66 -40.61
N ASP A 244 -11.96 28.00 -39.36
CA ASP A 244 -11.40 29.24 -38.77
C ASP A 244 -9.89 29.14 -38.41
N GLY A 245 -9.26 28.02 -38.75
CA GLY A 245 -7.83 27.78 -38.51
C GLY A 245 -7.49 27.19 -37.16
N ARG A 246 -8.47 26.98 -36.26
CA ARG A 246 -8.23 26.22 -35.00
C ARG A 246 -7.95 24.77 -35.30
N SER A 247 -7.18 24.12 -34.48
CA SER A 247 -6.89 22.69 -34.57
C SER A 247 -7.19 21.97 -33.28
N LEU A 248 -7.47 20.68 -33.36
CA LEU A 248 -7.72 19.85 -32.19
C LEU A 248 -7.13 18.46 -32.40
N THR A 249 -6.29 18.04 -31.46
CA THR A 249 -5.79 16.66 -31.45
C THR A 249 -6.79 15.78 -30.73
N VAL A 250 -7.30 14.79 -31.43
CA VAL A 250 -8.25 13.81 -30.91
C VAL A 250 -7.59 12.44 -30.81
N PHE A 251 -8.00 11.65 -29.83
CA PHE A 251 -7.57 10.27 -29.65
C PHE A 251 -8.78 9.33 -29.71
N THR A 252 -8.59 8.15 -30.30
CA THR A 252 -9.55 7.06 -30.21
C THR A 252 -8.87 5.71 -30.11
N PRO A 253 -9.29 4.82 -29.19
CA PRO A 253 -8.85 3.43 -29.15
C PRO A 253 -9.42 2.61 -30.31
N HIS A 254 -10.45 3.10 -30.98
CA HIS A 254 -11.17 2.43 -32.06
C HIS A 254 -10.55 2.69 -33.44
N ARG A 255 -9.24 2.46 -33.58
CA ARG A 255 -8.44 2.76 -34.78
C ARG A 255 -9.07 2.27 -36.11
N LYS A 256 -9.73 1.10 -36.11
CA LYS A 256 -10.36 0.53 -37.28
C LYS A 256 -11.64 1.26 -37.73
N PHE A 257 -12.21 2.06 -36.86
CA PHE A 257 -13.50 2.70 -37.02
C PHE A 257 -13.46 4.23 -36.92
N ALA A 258 -12.27 4.81 -36.88
CA ALA A 258 -12.08 6.26 -36.71
C ALA A 258 -12.80 7.07 -37.83
N GLY A 259 -12.93 6.51 -39.05
CA GLY A 259 -13.64 7.12 -40.14
C GLY A 259 -15.17 7.12 -39.99
N HIS A 260 -15.73 6.49 -38.97
CA HIS A 260 -17.17 6.56 -38.64
C HIS A 260 -17.47 7.57 -37.54
N ALA A 261 -16.51 8.49 -37.22
CA ALA A 261 -16.76 9.54 -36.27
C ALA A 261 -17.94 10.41 -36.68
N SER A 262 -18.83 10.73 -35.74
CA SER A 262 -20.02 11.56 -35.97
C SER A 262 -19.96 12.88 -35.19
N PHE A 263 -19.12 12.98 -34.16
CA PHE A 263 -18.88 14.20 -33.38
C PHE A 263 -17.53 14.13 -32.68
N VAL A 264 -17.09 15.26 -32.10
CA VAL A 264 -15.92 15.36 -31.25
C VAL A 264 -16.37 15.73 -29.85
N LEU A 265 -15.83 15.05 -28.86
CA LEU A 265 -16.14 15.30 -27.46
C LEU A 265 -14.91 15.86 -26.73
N LEU A 266 -15.08 17.00 -26.07
CA LEU A 266 -14.07 17.65 -25.24
C LEU A 266 -14.31 17.39 -23.77
N SER A 267 -13.23 17.24 -23.02
CA SER A 267 -13.28 17.33 -21.56
C SER A 267 -13.58 18.78 -21.12
N PRO A 268 -14.40 19.00 -20.09
CA PRO A 268 -14.55 20.33 -19.50
C PRO A 268 -13.23 20.89 -18.88
N ARG A 269 -12.22 20.04 -18.74
CA ARG A 269 -10.86 20.38 -18.32
C ARG A 269 -9.89 20.61 -19.47
N HIS A 270 -10.31 20.52 -20.71
CA HIS A 270 -9.45 20.76 -21.86
C HIS A 270 -8.90 22.21 -21.83
N PRO A 271 -7.60 22.46 -22.02
CA PRO A 271 -7.00 23.80 -21.93
C PRO A 271 -7.67 24.81 -22.86
N GLU A 272 -8.04 24.37 -24.03
CA GLU A 272 -8.64 25.21 -25.09
C GLU A 272 -10.16 25.16 -25.09
N VAL A 273 -10.84 24.58 -24.10
CA VAL A 273 -12.31 24.41 -24.11
C VAL A 273 -13.04 25.73 -24.28
N ASP A 274 -12.52 26.80 -23.68
CA ASP A 274 -13.11 28.15 -23.78
C ASP A 274 -13.01 28.74 -25.19
N ALA A 275 -12.08 28.29 -26.02
CA ALA A 275 -11.95 28.67 -27.41
C ALA A 275 -12.98 27.99 -28.34
N TRP A 276 -13.57 26.89 -27.88
CA TRP A 276 -14.52 26.09 -28.66
C TRP A 276 -15.98 26.37 -28.29
N ILE A 277 -16.27 27.23 -27.34
CA ILE A 277 -17.61 27.45 -26.83
C ILE A 277 -18.17 28.82 -27.28
N THR A 278 -19.43 28.85 -27.68
CA THR A 278 -20.15 30.08 -27.95
C THR A 278 -20.61 30.75 -26.67
N ASP A 279 -20.89 32.06 -26.71
CA ASP A 279 -21.38 32.80 -25.54
C ASP A 279 -22.69 32.21 -25.00
N ALA A 280 -23.55 31.68 -25.87
CA ALA A 280 -24.82 31.07 -25.47
C ALA A 280 -24.63 29.77 -24.66
N ALA A 281 -23.58 29.01 -24.93
CA ALA A 281 -23.29 27.77 -24.25
C ALA A 281 -22.34 27.92 -23.04
N ARG A 282 -21.78 29.12 -22.83
CA ARG A 282 -20.81 29.42 -21.77
C ARG A 282 -21.41 29.23 -20.37
N GLU A 283 -22.65 29.66 -20.16
CA GLU A 283 -23.34 29.50 -18.88
C GLU A 283 -23.52 28.02 -18.50
N GLU A 284 -23.78 27.17 -19.50
CA GLU A 284 -23.91 25.72 -19.31
C GLU A 284 -22.56 25.08 -18.91
N LEU A 285 -21.47 25.51 -19.57
CA LEU A 285 -20.13 25.04 -19.22
C LEU A 285 -19.76 25.45 -17.76
N GLU A 286 -20.03 26.71 -17.35
CA GLU A 286 -19.79 27.15 -16.00
C GLU A 286 -20.66 26.41 -14.98
N ARG A 287 -21.91 26.12 -15.34
CA ARG A 287 -22.79 25.28 -14.52
C ARG A 287 -22.26 23.85 -14.42
N MET A 288 -21.73 23.28 -15.51
CA MET A 288 -21.06 21.99 -15.52
C MET A 288 -19.79 22.02 -14.63
N ARG A 289 -18.97 23.06 -14.71
CA ARG A 289 -17.76 23.23 -13.88
C ARG A 289 -18.06 23.41 -12.38
N SER A 290 -19.15 24.08 -12.05
CA SER A 290 -19.56 24.38 -10.67
C SER A 290 -20.42 23.28 -10.03
N GLY A 291 -21.01 22.40 -10.81
CA GLY A 291 -21.80 21.27 -10.33
C GLY A 291 -20.92 20.10 -9.89
N GLY A 292 -21.25 19.46 -8.78
CA GLY A 292 -20.73 18.15 -8.40
C GLY A 292 -21.28 17.09 -9.38
N TRP A 293 -20.55 16.79 -10.44
CA TRP A 293 -20.90 15.69 -11.32
C TRP A 293 -20.09 14.47 -10.92
N GLU A 294 -20.81 13.37 -10.77
CA GLU A 294 -20.22 12.09 -10.40
C GLU A 294 -19.33 11.57 -11.53
N ARG A 295 -18.06 11.32 -11.22
CA ARG A 295 -17.11 10.67 -12.15
C ARG A 295 -17.51 9.24 -12.50
N SER A 296 -18.37 8.64 -11.72
CA SER A 296 -18.96 7.32 -11.92
C SER A 296 -20.24 7.35 -12.78
N ALA A 297 -20.77 8.51 -13.13
CA ALA A 297 -21.89 8.61 -14.05
C ALA A 297 -21.46 8.07 -15.43
N ARG A 298 -21.56 6.76 -15.57
CA ARG A 298 -21.30 6.03 -16.82
C ARG A 298 -22.52 6.01 -17.74
N ASP A 299 -23.61 6.58 -17.29
CA ASP A 299 -24.84 6.67 -18.06
C ASP A 299 -24.81 7.91 -18.96
N ALA A 300 -24.48 7.67 -20.22
CA ALA A 300 -24.42 8.71 -21.25
C ALA A 300 -25.76 9.47 -21.44
N ARG A 301 -26.88 8.90 -20.97
CA ARG A 301 -28.21 9.54 -21.03
C ARG A 301 -28.40 10.62 -19.99
N SER A 302 -27.75 10.51 -18.86
CA SER A 302 -27.94 11.43 -17.71
C SER A 302 -26.77 12.40 -17.50
N VAL A 303 -25.58 12.11 -18.05
CA VAL A 303 -24.40 12.97 -17.86
C VAL A 303 -24.58 14.34 -18.52
N PRO A 304 -24.01 15.44 -17.95
CA PRO A 304 -24.02 16.73 -18.59
C PRO A 304 -23.39 16.69 -20.00
N LEU A 305 -24.03 17.35 -20.96
CA LEU A 305 -23.58 17.45 -22.34
C LEU A 305 -23.88 18.86 -22.86
N VAL A 306 -22.86 19.56 -23.35
CA VAL A 306 -22.97 20.91 -23.89
C VAL A 306 -22.61 20.88 -25.36
N ASP A 307 -23.54 21.18 -26.25
CA ASP A 307 -23.23 21.48 -27.64
C ASP A 307 -22.57 22.86 -27.74
N THR A 308 -21.33 22.93 -28.19
CA THR A 308 -20.59 24.18 -28.29
C THR A 308 -21.09 25.11 -29.41
N GLY A 309 -21.85 24.59 -30.36
CA GLY A 309 -22.20 25.30 -31.58
C GLY A 309 -21.12 25.30 -32.66
N ALA A 310 -19.88 24.92 -32.29
CA ALA A 310 -18.77 24.82 -33.24
C ALA A 310 -18.75 23.46 -33.98
N SER A 311 -18.03 23.42 -35.11
CA SER A 311 -17.75 22.20 -35.87
C SER A 311 -16.30 22.16 -36.31
N ILE A 312 -15.81 20.95 -36.61
CA ILE A 312 -14.45 20.69 -37.07
C ILE A 312 -14.46 19.70 -38.19
N ALA A 313 -13.57 19.81 -39.19
CA ALA A 313 -13.48 18.85 -40.27
C ALA A 313 -13.05 17.49 -39.73
N GLY A 314 -13.87 16.49 -39.93
CA GLY A 314 -13.63 15.10 -39.53
C GLY A 314 -12.68 14.37 -40.48
N PRO A 315 -12.35 13.11 -40.12
CA PRO A 315 -11.42 12.30 -40.92
C PRO A 315 -11.85 12.01 -42.35
N GLY A 316 -13.14 11.97 -42.60
CA GLY A 316 -13.73 11.77 -43.94
C GLY A 316 -14.02 13.07 -44.67
N GLY A 317 -13.73 14.23 -44.12
CA GLY A 317 -14.04 15.56 -44.66
C GLY A 317 -15.44 16.09 -44.28
N GLU A 318 -16.20 15.34 -43.50
CA GLU A 318 -17.48 15.75 -42.89
C GLU A 318 -17.27 16.81 -41.82
N GLN A 319 -18.27 17.63 -41.55
CA GLN A 319 -18.25 18.60 -40.46
C GLN A 319 -18.78 17.95 -39.20
N LEU A 320 -17.88 17.64 -38.24
CA LEU A 320 -18.23 17.04 -36.99
C LEU A 320 -18.59 18.12 -35.94
N PRO A 321 -19.77 18.08 -35.30
CA PRO A 321 -20.10 18.91 -34.16
C PRO A 321 -19.11 18.70 -33.01
N VAL A 322 -18.74 19.78 -32.33
CA VAL A 322 -17.93 19.72 -31.13
C VAL A 322 -18.83 19.87 -29.91
N ALA A 323 -18.75 18.93 -28.99
CA ALA A 323 -19.50 18.96 -27.72
C ALA A 323 -18.57 18.82 -26.52
N ILE A 324 -19.03 19.18 -25.31
CA ILE A 324 -18.32 19.08 -24.05
C ILE A 324 -19.06 18.12 -23.13
N SER A 325 -18.36 17.15 -22.57
CA SER A 325 -18.91 16.24 -21.57
C SER A 325 -17.83 15.71 -20.62
N PRO A 326 -18.16 15.51 -19.34
CA PRO A 326 -17.28 14.85 -18.40
C PRO A 326 -17.03 13.35 -18.68
N LEU A 327 -17.73 12.75 -19.62
CA LEU A 327 -17.45 11.38 -20.09
C LEU A 327 -16.08 11.27 -20.77
N VAL A 328 -15.54 12.34 -21.34
CA VAL A 328 -14.14 12.35 -21.75
C VAL A 328 -13.27 12.26 -20.50
N ASP A 329 -12.61 11.12 -20.33
CA ASP A 329 -11.85 10.82 -19.13
C ASP A 329 -10.66 11.78 -18.99
N ALA A 330 -10.80 12.75 -18.08
CA ALA A 330 -9.77 13.73 -17.79
C ALA A 330 -8.48 13.10 -17.22
N ARG A 331 -8.54 11.84 -16.80
CA ARG A 331 -7.37 11.10 -16.30
C ARG A 331 -6.37 10.75 -17.40
N PHE A 332 -6.80 10.72 -18.66
CA PHE A 332 -5.89 10.64 -19.82
C PHE A 332 -5.28 12.00 -20.22
N GLY A 333 -5.33 12.97 -19.34
CA GLY A 333 -4.94 14.35 -19.60
C GLY A 333 -6.07 15.16 -20.27
N PRO A 334 -5.82 16.44 -20.56
CA PRO A 334 -6.76 17.26 -21.29
C PRO A 334 -6.90 16.71 -22.71
N THR A 335 -7.96 15.96 -22.97
CA THR A 335 -8.15 15.23 -24.23
C THR A 335 -9.43 15.61 -24.93
N ALA A 336 -9.42 15.41 -26.23
CA ALA A 336 -10.60 15.31 -27.07
C ALA A 336 -10.73 13.86 -27.57
N ALA A 337 -11.96 13.39 -27.72
CA ALA A 337 -12.27 12.06 -28.21
C ALA A 337 -13.15 12.12 -29.45
N LEU A 338 -13.06 11.09 -30.31
CA LEU A 338 -14.02 10.89 -31.39
C LEU A 338 -15.22 10.12 -30.85
N GLY A 339 -16.43 10.65 -31.06
CA GLY A 339 -17.68 9.94 -30.83
C GLY A 339 -18.01 9.08 -32.04
N ILE A 340 -18.16 7.77 -31.85
CA ILE A 340 -18.40 6.77 -32.89
C ILE A 340 -19.68 5.96 -32.58
N PRO A 341 -20.88 6.55 -32.77
CA PRO A 341 -22.15 5.93 -32.42
C PRO A 341 -22.42 4.57 -33.11
N ALA A 342 -21.74 4.33 -34.21
CA ALA A 342 -21.87 3.09 -34.95
C ALA A 342 -21.39 1.84 -34.20
N ILE A 343 -20.46 2.01 -33.20
CA ILE A 343 -19.83 0.90 -32.47
C ILE A 343 -19.94 1.04 -30.97
N ASP A 344 -20.16 2.24 -30.45
CA ASP A 344 -20.21 2.50 -29.01
C ASP A 344 -21.60 2.97 -28.56
N GLU A 345 -22.17 2.30 -27.54
CA GLU A 345 -23.52 2.60 -27.05
C GLU A 345 -23.57 3.96 -26.32
N ALA A 346 -22.52 4.31 -25.56
CA ALA A 346 -22.47 5.59 -24.88
C ALA A 346 -22.38 6.76 -25.87
N ASP A 347 -21.60 6.59 -26.93
CA ASP A 347 -21.53 7.57 -28.03
C ASP A 347 -22.88 7.70 -28.78
N ARG A 348 -23.63 6.61 -28.91
CA ARG A 348 -24.98 6.65 -29.50
C ARG A 348 -25.95 7.42 -28.63
N ASP A 349 -25.96 7.15 -27.32
CA ASP A 349 -26.79 7.87 -26.35
C ASP A 349 -26.46 9.38 -26.30
N LEU A 350 -25.18 9.75 -26.49
CA LEU A 350 -24.77 11.15 -26.62
C LEU A 350 -25.22 11.76 -27.95
N ALA A 351 -25.05 11.02 -29.03
CA ALA A 351 -25.45 11.46 -30.38
C ALA A 351 -26.96 11.77 -30.45
N GLU A 352 -27.82 10.95 -29.82
CA GLU A 352 -29.28 11.18 -29.74
C GLU A 352 -29.65 12.52 -29.04
N ARG A 353 -28.75 13.05 -28.21
CA ARG A 353 -28.91 14.31 -27.47
C ARG A 353 -28.34 15.53 -28.23
N LEU A 354 -27.54 15.30 -29.27
CA LEU A 354 -26.96 16.33 -30.13
C LEU A 354 -27.81 16.50 -31.40
N GLU A 355 -28.62 17.56 -31.46
CA GLU A 355 -29.54 17.81 -32.59
C GLU A 355 -28.84 17.84 -33.95
N ARG A 356 -27.53 18.08 -33.99
CA ARG A 356 -26.70 18.20 -35.20
C ARG A 356 -26.07 16.89 -35.65
N VAL A 357 -26.28 15.77 -34.90
CA VAL A 357 -25.68 14.48 -35.20
C VAL A 357 -26.71 13.52 -35.75
N GLU A 358 -26.43 12.97 -36.93
CA GLU A 358 -27.23 11.86 -37.47
C GLU A 358 -26.82 10.56 -36.77
N VAL A 359 -27.76 9.93 -36.07
CA VAL A 359 -27.50 8.70 -35.33
C VAL A 359 -27.61 7.50 -36.23
N PRO A 360 -26.52 6.72 -36.44
CA PRO A 360 -26.60 5.49 -37.21
C PRO A 360 -27.52 4.47 -36.52
N ALA A 361 -28.26 3.69 -37.31
CA ALA A 361 -29.04 2.60 -36.76
C ALA A 361 -28.13 1.60 -35.99
N ALA A 362 -28.58 1.16 -34.80
CA ALA A 362 -27.88 0.12 -34.10
C ALA A 362 -27.90 -1.18 -34.93
N PRO A 363 -26.78 -1.93 -35.00
CA PRO A 363 -26.82 -3.27 -35.61
C PRO A 363 -27.82 -4.15 -34.85
N ALA A 364 -28.64 -4.90 -35.59
CA ALA A 364 -29.54 -5.87 -34.95
C ALA A 364 -28.76 -7.03 -34.32
N ASP A 365 -29.40 -7.69 -33.35
CA ASP A 365 -28.78 -8.84 -32.68
C ASP A 365 -28.32 -9.90 -33.69
N GLY A 366 -26.99 -10.13 -33.77
CA GLY A 366 -26.37 -11.08 -34.69
C GLY A 366 -25.97 -10.52 -36.05
N GLU A 367 -26.16 -9.23 -36.32
CA GLU A 367 -25.61 -8.55 -37.49
C GLU A 367 -24.15 -8.17 -37.27
N GLU A 368 -23.33 -8.26 -38.34
CA GLU A 368 -21.98 -7.72 -38.33
C GLU A 368 -22.05 -6.19 -38.18
N GLY A 369 -21.21 -5.64 -37.28
CA GLY A 369 -21.08 -4.19 -37.12
C GLY A 369 -20.59 -3.49 -38.39
N PRO A 370 -20.45 -2.15 -38.39
CA PRO A 370 -20.02 -1.41 -39.57
C PRO A 370 -18.68 -1.92 -40.09
N ALA A 371 -18.50 -1.87 -41.41
CA ALA A 371 -17.24 -2.22 -42.05
C ALA A 371 -16.11 -1.34 -41.52
N PRO A 372 -14.88 -1.85 -41.36
CA PRO A 372 -13.75 -1.04 -40.94
C PRO A 372 -13.55 0.18 -41.84
N ALA A 373 -13.39 1.36 -41.26
CA ALA A 373 -13.10 2.63 -41.93
C ALA A 373 -11.85 3.27 -41.24
N PRO A 374 -10.64 2.74 -41.51
CA PRO A 374 -9.42 3.34 -40.99
C PRO A 374 -9.17 4.69 -41.68
N VAL A 375 -8.46 5.57 -40.99
CA VAL A 375 -8.15 6.92 -41.50
C VAL A 375 -6.67 7.00 -41.88
N ASP A 376 -6.43 7.50 -43.10
CA ASP A 376 -5.07 7.77 -43.57
C ASP A 376 -4.45 8.95 -42.79
N GLY A 377 -3.17 8.81 -42.44
CA GLY A 377 -2.46 9.85 -41.66
C GLY A 377 -2.72 9.83 -40.16
N ALA A 378 -3.51 8.88 -39.65
CA ALA A 378 -3.64 8.64 -38.23
C ALA A 378 -2.31 8.11 -37.66
N ARG A 379 -1.83 8.73 -36.58
CA ARG A 379 -0.61 8.33 -35.88
C ARG A 379 -0.93 7.33 -34.80
N GLU A 380 -0.25 6.19 -34.77
CA GLU A 380 -0.35 5.27 -33.63
C GLU A 380 0.10 5.97 -32.35
N ALA A 381 -0.66 5.83 -31.30
CA ALA A 381 -0.40 6.44 -30.02
C ALA A 381 -0.86 5.55 -28.87
N THR A 382 -0.08 5.56 -27.81
CA THR A 382 -0.47 4.98 -26.51
C THR A 382 -0.79 6.13 -25.55
N ARG A 383 -1.91 6.05 -24.88
CA ARG A 383 -2.30 6.98 -23.81
C ARG A 383 -2.36 6.24 -22.49
N TYR A 384 -2.08 6.95 -21.41
CA TYR A 384 -2.14 6.44 -20.06
C TYR A 384 -3.17 7.23 -19.26
N ARG A 385 -3.96 6.52 -18.44
CA ARG A 385 -4.91 7.16 -17.53
C ARG A 385 -4.21 7.88 -16.39
N ALA A 386 -3.08 7.31 -15.90
CA ALA A 386 -2.22 7.99 -14.96
C ALA A 386 -1.74 9.32 -15.55
N ASN A 387 -1.72 10.36 -14.72
CA ASN A 387 -1.39 11.72 -15.15
C ASN A 387 -0.76 12.51 -14.00
N ASP A 388 -0.12 13.62 -14.33
CA ASP A 388 0.39 14.57 -13.36
C ASP A 388 -0.69 14.95 -12.36
N PHE A 389 -0.33 15.05 -11.07
CA PHE A 389 -1.32 15.31 -10.02
C PHE A 389 -0.90 16.43 -9.08
N SER A 390 -1.89 17.09 -8.49
CA SER A 390 -1.66 18.21 -7.58
C SER A 390 -1.11 17.73 -6.24
N ILE A 391 -0.04 18.38 -5.78
CA ILE A 391 0.67 18.08 -4.53
C ILE A 391 0.53 19.14 -3.45
N SER A 392 -0.11 20.29 -3.74
CA SER A 392 -0.31 21.36 -2.75
C SER A 392 -1.73 21.35 -2.16
N ARG A 393 -1.81 21.61 -0.85
CA ARG A 393 -3.06 21.62 -0.07
C ARG A 393 -3.13 22.86 0.80
N GLN A 394 -4.34 23.42 0.94
CA GLN A 394 -4.64 24.58 1.78
C GLN A 394 -4.90 24.09 3.20
N ARG A 395 -3.82 23.68 3.88
CA ARG A 395 -3.86 23.07 5.20
C ARG A 395 -2.77 23.60 6.10
N SER A 396 -3.02 23.48 7.38
CA SER A 396 -2.04 23.84 8.41
C SER A 396 -1.23 22.64 8.90
N TRP A 397 -1.63 21.40 8.60
CA TRP A 397 -0.93 20.19 9.03
C TRP A 397 -0.43 19.40 7.83
N GLY A 398 0.77 19.72 7.40
CA GLY A 398 1.48 19.12 6.26
C GLY A 398 2.88 19.71 6.13
N THR A 399 3.75 19.08 5.36
CA THR A 399 5.08 19.60 5.05
C THR A 399 4.96 20.97 4.37
N PRO A 400 5.53 22.06 4.92
CA PRO A 400 5.52 23.37 4.25
C PRO A 400 6.24 23.29 2.91
N ILE A 401 5.63 23.86 1.86
CA ILE A 401 6.28 23.96 0.56
C ILE A 401 7.43 24.96 0.65
N PRO A 402 8.69 24.56 0.30
CA PRO A 402 9.87 25.39 0.52
C PRO A 402 10.04 26.45 -0.57
N VAL A 403 9.02 27.31 -0.77
CA VAL A 403 8.99 28.31 -1.83
C VAL A 403 8.71 29.69 -1.25
N ILE A 404 9.43 30.68 -1.77
CA ILE A 404 9.26 32.11 -1.49
C ILE A 404 8.73 32.78 -2.76
N LEU A 405 7.58 33.45 -2.65
CA LEU A 405 6.92 34.16 -3.73
C LEU A 405 7.36 35.62 -3.71
N CYS A 406 8.23 36.01 -4.62
CA CYS A 406 8.72 37.37 -4.79
C CYS A 406 8.04 38.05 -5.99
N GLU A 407 7.55 39.27 -5.80
CA GLU A 407 6.90 40.02 -6.89
C GLU A 407 7.86 40.36 -8.04
N GLN A 408 9.17 40.50 -7.75
CA GLN A 408 10.18 40.84 -8.77
C GLN A 408 10.81 39.61 -9.40
N CYS A 409 11.09 38.56 -8.60
CA CYS A 409 11.86 37.40 -9.05
C CYS A 409 10.97 36.20 -9.40
N GLY A 410 9.66 36.27 -9.08
CA GLY A 410 8.77 35.12 -9.15
C GLY A 410 9.03 34.11 -8.02
N PRO A 411 8.51 32.88 -8.13
CA PRO A 411 8.74 31.81 -7.15
C PRO A 411 10.24 31.48 -7.05
N GLN A 412 10.76 31.42 -5.82
CA GLN A 412 12.16 31.09 -5.53
C GLN A 412 12.20 29.93 -4.52
N PRO A 413 13.06 28.91 -4.69
CA PRO A 413 13.23 27.88 -3.68
C PRO A 413 13.90 28.46 -2.42
N VAL A 414 13.52 27.95 -1.26
CA VAL A 414 14.33 28.12 -0.05
C VAL A 414 15.63 27.34 -0.26
N PRO A 415 16.83 27.94 -0.02
CA PRO A 415 18.08 27.24 -0.14
C PRO A 415 18.15 25.97 0.69
N ASP A 416 18.81 24.93 0.20
CA ASP A 416 18.86 23.63 0.91
C ASP A 416 19.53 23.72 2.28
N GLU A 417 20.48 24.67 2.46
CA GLU A 417 21.12 24.97 3.75
C GLU A 417 20.18 25.58 4.79
N ASP A 418 19.07 26.21 4.34
CA ASP A 418 18.06 26.84 5.21
C ASP A 418 16.87 25.91 5.46
N LEU A 419 16.90 24.69 4.96
CA LEU A 419 15.87 23.68 5.28
C LEU A 419 16.12 23.05 6.67
N PRO A 420 15.04 22.74 7.39
CA PRO A 420 13.65 22.79 6.99
C PRO A 420 13.01 24.17 7.17
N VAL A 421 12.07 24.49 6.30
CA VAL A 421 11.04 25.49 6.62
C VAL A 421 10.17 24.88 7.71
N VAL A 422 10.31 25.38 8.94
CA VAL A 422 9.68 24.79 10.13
C VAL A 422 8.18 25.12 10.18
N LEU A 423 7.38 24.06 10.35
CA LEU A 423 5.94 24.19 10.57
C LEU A 423 5.67 24.66 12.01
N PRO A 424 4.92 25.77 12.23
CA PRO A 424 4.54 26.18 13.58
C PRO A 424 3.69 25.12 14.29
N ARG A 425 4.17 24.64 15.46
CA ARG A 425 3.51 23.55 16.20
C ARG A 425 2.31 23.97 17.03
N ASP A 426 2.13 25.29 17.25
CA ASP A 426 1.06 25.88 18.04
C ASP A 426 -0.22 26.17 17.23
N ILE A 427 -0.23 25.83 15.93
CA ILE A 427 -1.38 26.06 15.07
C ILE A 427 -2.54 25.17 15.50
N ARG A 428 -3.71 25.80 15.61
CA ARG A 428 -4.99 25.13 15.86
C ARG A 428 -5.88 25.31 14.64
N PRO A 429 -6.01 24.29 13.78
CA PRO A 429 -6.86 24.40 12.62
C PRO A 429 -8.33 24.51 13.06
N THR A 430 -9.06 25.41 12.43
CA THR A 430 -10.49 25.62 12.71
C THR A 430 -11.40 24.88 11.73
N GLY A 431 -10.83 24.36 10.62
CA GLY A 431 -11.59 23.84 9.49
C GLY A 431 -12.05 24.92 8.51
N GLU A 432 -11.73 26.19 8.77
CA GLU A 432 -12.03 27.33 7.90
C GLU A 432 -10.72 28.01 7.48
N GLY A 433 -10.55 28.24 6.17
CA GLY A 433 -9.38 28.93 5.63
C GLY A 433 -8.05 28.15 5.77
N ASN A 434 -6.95 28.86 5.57
CA ASN A 434 -5.59 28.35 5.79
C ASN A 434 -4.91 29.12 6.94
N PRO A 435 -4.82 28.54 8.15
CA PRO A 435 -4.24 29.21 9.31
C PRO A 435 -2.78 29.68 9.13
N LEU A 436 -2.00 29.03 8.26
CA LEU A 436 -0.63 29.45 7.94
C LEU A 436 -0.60 30.80 7.24
N ALA A 437 -1.58 31.09 6.38
CA ALA A 437 -1.67 32.35 5.66
C ALA A 437 -1.96 33.56 6.57
N GLU A 438 -2.47 33.30 7.77
CA GLU A 438 -2.80 34.31 8.78
C GLU A 438 -1.65 34.61 9.76
N ARG A 439 -0.48 33.96 9.56
CA ARG A 439 0.71 34.05 10.42
C ARG A 439 1.81 34.93 9.79
N PRO A 440 1.90 36.23 10.10
CA PRO A 440 2.94 37.10 9.54
C PRO A 440 4.37 36.61 9.84
N ASP A 441 4.58 36.02 11.02
CA ASP A 441 5.86 35.42 11.44
C ASP A 441 6.29 34.23 10.58
N PHE A 442 5.33 33.54 9.94
CA PHE A 442 5.60 32.48 8.97
C PHE A 442 5.66 33.01 7.53
N VAL A 443 4.76 33.94 7.17
CA VAL A 443 4.51 34.40 5.80
C VAL A 443 5.55 35.43 5.34
N ASP A 444 5.89 36.43 6.20
CA ASP A 444 6.72 37.58 5.81
C ASP A 444 8.20 37.21 5.84
N VAL A 445 8.83 37.22 4.69
CA VAL A 445 10.24 36.81 4.51
C VAL A 445 10.97 37.72 3.52
N GLU A 446 12.29 37.61 3.45
CA GLU A 446 13.10 38.23 2.42
C GLU A 446 13.32 37.27 1.24
N CYS A 447 13.36 37.79 0.03
CA CYS A 447 13.65 37.03 -1.17
C CYS A 447 15.14 36.61 -1.18
N PRO A 448 15.48 35.33 -1.32
CA PRO A 448 16.86 34.87 -1.33
C PRO A 448 17.65 35.36 -2.54
N GLN A 449 16.98 35.74 -3.63
CA GLN A 449 17.61 36.22 -4.83
C GLN A 449 17.91 37.73 -4.84
N CYS A 450 16.94 38.57 -4.40
CA CYS A 450 17.05 40.03 -4.48
C CYS A 450 17.09 40.75 -3.13
N GLY A 451 16.88 40.06 -1.99
CA GLY A 451 16.83 40.62 -0.66
C GLY A 451 15.58 41.50 -0.39
N GLY A 452 14.67 41.61 -1.33
CA GLY A 452 13.42 42.37 -1.18
C GLY A 452 12.37 41.64 -0.37
N ALA A 453 11.37 42.40 0.14
CA ALA A 453 10.23 41.79 0.85
C ALA A 453 9.50 40.80 -0.05
N ALA A 454 9.20 39.64 0.49
CA ALA A 454 8.53 38.54 -0.22
C ALA A 454 7.60 37.77 0.75
N LYS A 455 6.86 36.84 0.21
CA LYS A 455 5.93 36.00 0.98
C LYS A 455 6.30 34.52 0.85
N ARG A 456 6.26 33.80 1.95
CA ARG A 456 6.40 32.34 1.91
C ARG A 456 5.14 31.72 1.31
N GLU A 457 5.30 30.61 0.57
CA GLU A 457 4.15 29.79 0.17
C GLU A 457 3.45 29.25 1.43
N THR A 458 2.13 29.30 1.44
CA THR A 458 1.33 28.89 2.61
C THR A 458 0.58 27.57 2.39
N ASP A 459 0.54 27.07 1.15
CA ASP A 459 0.08 25.72 0.91
C ASP A 459 1.11 24.72 1.48
N THR A 460 0.63 23.58 1.95
CA THR A 460 1.48 22.46 2.40
C THR A 460 1.46 21.34 1.37
N LEU A 461 2.46 20.48 1.38
CA LEU A 461 2.45 19.25 0.58
C LEU A 461 1.34 18.31 1.06
N ASP A 462 0.75 17.59 0.13
CA ASP A 462 -0.11 16.44 0.43
C ASP A 462 0.73 15.35 1.12
N CYS A 463 0.17 14.68 2.14
CA CYS A 463 0.84 13.54 2.78
C CYS A 463 1.20 12.42 1.79
N HIS A 464 0.48 12.35 0.65
CA HIS A 464 0.85 11.46 -0.45
C HIS A 464 2.26 11.75 -0.97
N PHE A 465 2.67 13.04 -1.04
CA PHE A 465 4.03 13.41 -1.45
C PHE A 465 5.07 12.92 -0.43
N ASP A 466 4.81 13.07 0.86
CA ASP A 466 5.68 12.54 1.92
C ASP A 466 5.79 11.01 1.81
N ALA A 467 4.68 10.32 1.50
CA ALA A 467 4.63 8.86 1.35
C ALA A 467 5.45 8.33 0.15
N LEU A 468 5.80 9.17 -0.85
CA LEU A 468 6.58 8.74 -2.01
C LEU A 468 7.96 8.16 -1.66
N TRP A 469 8.50 8.49 -0.50
CA TRP A 469 9.82 8.07 -0.08
C TRP A 469 9.88 7.51 1.36
N LEU A 470 8.73 7.33 2.05
CA LEU A 470 8.63 6.77 3.41
C LEU A 470 9.19 5.33 3.58
N TRP A 471 9.60 4.69 2.51
CA TRP A 471 10.30 3.40 2.56
C TRP A 471 11.82 3.54 2.74
N VAL A 472 12.38 4.72 2.52
CA VAL A 472 13.82 5.00 2.58
C VAL A 472 14.35 5.13 4.02
N PRO A 473 13.73 5.90 4.93
CA PRO A 473 14.34 6.23 6.21
C PRO A 473 14.60 5.02 7.12
N ALA A 474 13.79 3.97 7.02
CA ALA A 474 14.05 2.74 7.79
C ALA A 474 15.37 2.06 7.38
N ALA A 475 15.79 2.21 6.12
CA ALA A 475 17.05 1.67 5.61
C ALA A 475 18.28 2.48 6.06
N VAL A 476 18.09 3.70 6.58
CA VAL A 476 19.16 4.57 7.07
C VAL A 476 19.21 4.51 8.60
N PRO A 477 20.40 4.32 9.23
CA PRO A 477 20.54 4.40 10.67
C PRO A 477 20.03 5.74 11.22
N PRO A 478 19.30 5.76 12.35
CA PRO A 478 18.69 6.99 12.89
C PRO A 478 19.66 8.16 13.02
N GLU A 479 20.88 7.90 13.48
CA GLU A 479 21.93 8.90 13.69
C GLU A 479 22.48 9.52 12.40
N ALA A 480 22.27 8.89 11.25
CA ALA A 480 22.73 9.36 9.95
C ALA A 480 21.64 10.08 9.13
N ARG A 481 20.38 10.04 9.56
CA ARG A 481 19.24 10.53 8.77
C ARG A 481 19.30 12.03 8.49
N ASP A 482 19.78 12.82 9.43
CA ASP A 482 19.83 14.28 9.27
C ASP A 482 20.78 14.74 8.14
N GLU A 483 21.84 13.98 7.89
CA GLU A 483 22.88 14.38 6.93
C GLU A 483 22.94 13.48 5.69
N GLN A 484 22.53 12.20 5.79
CA GLN A 484 22.84 11.19 4.78
C GLN A 484 21.59 10.40 4.30
N MET A 485 20.39 10.96 4.41
CA MET A 485 19.14 10.26 4.09
C MET A 485 19.15 9.56 2.72
N PHE A 486 19.69 10.21 1.70
CA PHE A 486 19.73 9.68 0.33
C PHE A 486 21.15 9.29 -0.14
N THR A 487 22.14 9.35 0.75
CA THR A 487 23.55 9.07 0.42
C THR A 487 24.22 8.02 1.28
N HIS A 488 23.52 7.55 2.33
CA HIS A 488 24.09 6.57 3.26
C HIS A 488 24.37 5.22 2.55
N PRO A 489 25.55 4.58 2.80
CA PRO A 489 25.92 3.33 2.12
C PRO A 489 24.96 2.17 2.36
N ASP A 490 24.26 2.14 3.51
CA ASP A 490 23.31 1.08 3.82
C ASP A 490 22.10 1.03 2.87
N LEU A 491 21.81 2.14 2.18
CA LEU A 491 20.78 2.15 1.13
C LEU A 491 21.05 1.07 0.06
N GLN A 492 22.31 0.92 -0.37
CA GLN A 492 22.68 -0.07 -1.39
C GLN A 492 22.54 -1.52 -0.88
N ARG A 493 22.46 -1.72 0.44
CA ARG A 493 22.32 -3.04 1.06
C ARG A 493 20.87 -3.45 1.25
N TRP A 494 20.02 -2.49 1.62
CA TRP A 494 18.63 -2.73 1.94
C TRP A 494 17.67 -2.49 0.77
N LEU A 495 18.10 -1.73 -0.27
CA LEU A 495 17.24 -1.36 -1.38
C LEU A 495 17.63 -2.07 -2.69
N PRO A 496 16.66 -2.45 -3.52
CA PRO A 496 15.22 -2.33 -3.29
C PRO A 496 14.74 -3.17 -2.11
N SER A 497 13.65 -2.75 -1.44
CA SER A 497 13.04 -3.56 -0.39
C SER A 497 12.63 -4.93 -0.95
N GLU A 498 12.99 -6.01 -0.25
CA GLU A 498 12.71 -7.38 -0.71
C GLU A 498 11.21 -7.67 -0.82
N ARG A 499 10.43 -7.15 0.13
CA ARG A 499 8.98 -7.29 0.14
C ARG A 499 8.30 -6.06 0.70
N LEU A 500 7.35 -5.53 -0.06
CA LEU A 500 6.29 -4.67 0.47
C LEU A 500 5.08 -5.55 0.79
N VAL A 501 4.53 -5.40 1.99
CA VAL A 501 3.23 -5.95 2.38
C VAL A 501 2.31 -4.78 2.69
N ALA A 502 1.16 -4.69 2.05
CA ALA A 502 0.24 -3.57 2.23
C ALA A 502 -1.21 -3.92 1.88
N GLY A 503 -2.16 -3.11 2.34
CA GLY A 503 -3.53 -3.18 1.86
C GLY A 503 -3.63 -2.78 0.38
N ASN A 504 -4.60 -3.32 -0.33
CA ASN A 504 -4.84 -3.01 -1.75
C ASN A 504 -5.15 -1.52 -2.00
N ASP A 505 -5.61 -0.79 -1.00
CA ASP A 505 -5.79 0.66 -1.01
C ASP A 505 -4.48 1.45 -1.11
N SER A 506 -3.33 0.82 -0.87
CA SER A 506 -2.00 1.42 -1.06
C SER A 506 -1.52 1.46 -2.52
N GLY A 507 -2.31 0.94 -3.46
CA GLY A 507 -1.89 0.78 -4.86
C GLY A 507 -1.44 2.07 -5.54
N GLY A 508 -2.10 3.20 -5.26
CA GLY A 508 -1.73 4.52 -5.77
C GLY A 508 -0.36 4.98 -5.26
N PHE A 509 -0.12 4.83 -3.95
CA PHE A 509 1.17 5.16 -3.34
C PHE A 509 2.31 4.36 -3.98
N VAL A 510 2.13 3.05 -4.15
CA VAL A 510 3.13 2.16 -4.76
C VAL A 510 3.41 2.55 -6.21
N PHE A 511 2.37 2.90 -6.97
CA PHE A 511 2.53 3.36 -8.35
C PHE A 511 3.40 4.60 -8.44
N ASP A 512 3.13 5.62 -7.62
CA ASP A 512 3.85 6.89 -7.64
C ASP A 512 5.25 6.74 -7.02
N GLN A 513 5.45 5.86 -6.03
CA GLN A 513 6.77 5.49 -5.52
C GLN A 513 7.66 4.90 -6.62
N ARG A 514 7.12 4.05 -7.50
CA ARG A 514 7.85 3.51 -8.66
C ARG A 514 8.29 4.62 -9.62
N VAL A 515 7.44 5.62 -9.85
CA VAL A 515 7.78 6.80 -10.68
C VAL A 515 8.89 7.63 -10.04
N VAL A 516 8.72 7.99 -8.76
CA VAL A 516 9.68 8.87 -8.07
C VAL A 516 11.04 8.17 -7.89
N THR A 517 11.05 6.85 -7.67
CA THR A 517 12.29 6.08 -7.61
C THR A 517 13.07 6.15 -8.92
N LYS A 518 12.39 6.08 -10.08
CA LYS A 518 13.03 6.26 -11.40
C LYS A 518 13.58 7.67 -11.56
N ALA A 519 12.82 8.68 -11.12
CA ALA A 519 13.31 10.06 -11.13
C ALA A 519 14.56 10.22 -10.26
N LEU A 520 14.58 9.68 -9.05
CA LEU A 520 15.75 9.71 -8.16
C LEU A 520 16.93 8.89 -8.68
N ARG A 521 16.69 7.80 -9.40
CA ARG A 521 17.73 7.07 -10.14
C ARG A 521 18.40 7.96 -11.17
N ASP A 522 17.61 8.64 -12.01
CA ASP A 522 18.10 9.48 -13.10
C ASP A 522 18.79 10.76 -12.60
N ILE A 523 18.34 11.29 -11.46
CA ILE A 523 18.94 12.47 -10.81
C ILE A 523 20.25 12.11 -10.09
N GLY A 524 20.39 10.86 -9.61
CA GLY A 524 21.62 10.33 -9.02
C GLY A 524 21.49 9.62 -7.67
N PRO A 525 20.62 10.06 -6.72
CA PRO A 525 20.55 9.44 -5.40
C PRO A 525 20.35 7.91 -5.42
N PHE A 526 19.58 7.40 -6.38
CA PHE A 526 19.32 5.97 -6.55
C PHE A 526 19.90 5.38 -7.85
N ALA A 527 21.03 5.96 -8.34
CA ALA A 527 21.69 5.45 -9.54
C ALA A 527 22.12 3.97 -9.45
N PHE A 528 22.27 3.41 -8.26
CA PHE A 528 22.54 1.99 -8.02
C PHE A 528 21.32 1.08 -8.27
N MET A 529 20.12 1.64 -8.39
CA MET A 529 18.87 0.90 -8.64
C MET A 529 18.57 0.91 -10.15
N GLU A 530 19.21 0.04 -10.93
CA GLU A 530 19.17 0.06 -12.40
C GLU A 530 17.73 0.12 -12.96
N GLU A 531 16.80 -0.67 -12.42
CA GLU A 531 15.41 -0.71 -12.88
C GLU A 531 14.54 0.42 -12.27
N GLY A 532 15.05 1.15 -11.27
CA GLY A 532 14.29 2.19 -10.57
C GLY A 532 13.00 1.69 -9.90
N GLU A 533 13.00 0.45 -9.44
CA GLU A 533 11.86 -0.14 -8.72
C GLU A 533 12.14 -0.16 -7.21
N PRO A 534 11.26 0.44 -6.38
CA PRO A 534 11.49 0.53 -4.93
C PRO A 534 11.37 -0.81 -4.21
N PHE A 535 10.64 -1.75 -4.78
CA PHE A 535 10.31 -3.04 -4.21
C PHE A 535 10.63 -4.17 -5.18
N ALA A 536 11.46 -5.12 -4.74
CA ALA A 536 11.73 -6.34 -5.50
C ALA A 536 10.49 -7.26 -5.54
N GLY A 537 9.66 -7.20 -4.52
CA GLY A 537 8.41 -7.92 -4.43
C GLY A 537 7.32 -7.12 -3.72
N CYS A 538 6.07 -7.39 -4.06
CA CYS A 538 4.90 -6.71 -3.49
C CYS A 538 3.78 -7.73 -3.25
N LEU A 539 3.16 -7.65 -2.07
CA LEU A 539 1.95 -8.37 -1.74
C LEU A 539 0.88 -7.39 -1.31
N PHE A 540 -0.20 -7.29 -2.08
CA PHE A 540 -1.40 -6.62 -1.61
C PHE A 540 -2.36 -7.62 -0.97
N HIS A 541 -2.96 -7.19 0.13
CA HIS A 541 -4.04 -7.95 0.74
C HIS A 541 -5.35 -7.18 0.68
N GLU A 542 -6.43 -7.93 0.55
CA GLU A 542 -7.79 -7.40 0.58
C GLU A 542 -8.19 -6.94 1.98
N MET A 543 -9.23 -6.11 2.05
CA MET A 543 -9.72 -5.52 3.30
C MET A 543 -10.15 -6.53 4.34
N VAL A 544 -10.10 -6.11 5.61
CA VAL A 544 -10.78 -6.78 6.73
C VAL A 544 -12.13 -6.11 6.96
N ILE A 545 -13.18 -6.89 6.88
CA ILE A 545 -14.57 -6.46 7.08
C ILE A 545 -15.19 -7.19 8.28
N ALA A 546 -16.27 -6.68 8.81
CA ALA A 546 -17.07 -7.36 9.83
C ALA A 546 -18.54 -7.33 9.42
N ASP A 547 -19.25 -8.43 9.64
CA ASP A 547 -20.67 -8.60 9.28
C ASP A 547 -20.95 -8.31 7.79
N GLY A 548 -20.00 -8.68 6.91
CA GLY A 548 -20.08 -8.47 5.47
C GLY A 548 -19.95 -7.00 5.01
N ARG A 549 -19.53 -6.09 5.88
CA ARG A 549 -19.38 -4.64 5.61
C ARG A 549 -18.05 -4.11 6.08
N LYS A 550 -17.57 -3.02 5.46
CA LYS A 550 -16.39 -2.28 5.93
C LYS A 550 -16.59 -1.89 7.40
N MET A 551 -15.54 -2.09 8.22
CA MET A 551 -15.56 -1.67 9.62
C MET A 551 -15.64 -0.15 9.71
N SER A 552 -16.60 0.35 10.49
CA SER A 552 -16.80 1.78 10.71
C SER A 552 -17.34 2.03 12.13
N LYS A 553 -16.85 3.11 12.78
CA LYS A 553 -17.35 3.54 14.09
C LYS A 553 -18.84 3.84 14.06
N HIS A 554 -19.34 4.40 12.95
CA HIS A 554 -20.76 4.73 12.77
C HIS A 554 -21.65 3.48 12.69
N LEU A 555 -21.12 2.36 12.20
CA LEU A 555 -21.83 1.09 12.09
C LEU A 555 -21.74 0.24 13.37
N GLY A 556 -20.87 0.63 14.31
CA GLY A 556 -20.64 -0.12 15.55
C GLY A 556 -20.03 -1.52 15.36
N ASN A 557 -19.47 -1.79 14.17
CA ASN A 557 -18.89 -3.09 13.80
C ASN A 557 -17.35 -3.11 13.83
N VAL A 558 -16.73 -2.11 14.48
CA VAL A 558 -15.29 -2.05 14.63
C VAL A 558 -14.83 -3.10 15.63
N VAL A 559 -13.89 -3.93 15.21
CA VAL A 559 -13.21 -4.91 16.06
C VAL A 559 -11.96 -4.25 16.64
N ASN A 560 -11.90 -4.18 17.97
CA ASN A 560 -10.78 -3.58 18.69
C ASN A 560 -9.68 -4.62 18.96
N PRO A 561 -8.46 -4.46 18.39
CA PRO A 561 -7.36 -5.39 18.63
C PRO A 561 -6.97 -5.53 20.11
N ASP A 562 -6.99 -4.44 20.89
CA ASP A 562 -6.61 -4.46 22.31
C ASP A 562 -7.52 -5.36 23.14
N GLU A 563 -8.84 -5.30 22.89
CA GLU A 563 -9.81 -6.15 23.58
C GLU A 563 -9.62 -7.62 23.25
N LEU A 564 -9.32 -7.91 21.98
CA LEU A 564 -9.03 -9.28 21.53
C LEU A 564 -7.75 -9.83 22.18
N VAL A 565 -6.67 -9.03 22.22
CA VAL A 565 -5.41 -9.43 22.85
C VAL A 565 -5.61 -9.61 24.38
N ALA A 566 -6.35 -8.72 25.02
CA ALA A 566 -6.64 -8.83 26.45
C ALA A 566 -7.45 -10.11 26.79
N GLN A 567 -8.36 -10.54 25.89
CA GLN A 567 -9.21 -11.71 26.13
C GLN A 567 -8.54 -13.04 25.71
N HIS A 568 -7.75 -13.02 24.62
CA HIS A 568 -7.33 -14.26 23.96
C HIS A 568 -5.81 -14.40 23.82
N GLY A 569 -5.04 -13.34 24.03
CA GLY A 569 -3.61 -13.26 23.77
C GLY A 569 -3.27 -12.84 22.35
N ALA A 570 -2.06 -12.29 22.18
CA ALA A 570 -1.52 -11.79 20.90
C ALA A 570 -1.37 -12.92 19.88
N ASP A 571 -0.76 -14.05 20.27
CA ASP A 571 -0.57 -15.21 19.39
C ASP A 571 -1.90 -15.73 18.83
N THR A 572 -2.97 -15.73 19.63
CA THR A 572 -4.29 -16.13 19.17
C THR A 572 -4.83 -15.18 18.10
N VAL A 573 -4.67 -13.86 18.29
CA VAL A 573 -5.14 -12.83 17.34
C VAL A 573 -4.35 -12.93 16.04
N ARG A 574 -3.03 -13.01 16.10
CA ARG A 574 -2.13 -13.18 14.95
C ARG A 574 -2.50 -14.42 14.13
N LEU A 575 -2.58 -15.56 14.81
CA LEU A 575 -2.90 -16.85 14.17
C LEU A 575 -4.30 -16.83 13.53
N ALA A 576 -5.30 -16.22 14.19
CA ALA A 576 -6.65 -16.09 13.66
C ALA A 576 -6.70 -15.29 12.35
N VAL A 577 -5.99 -14.16 12.30
CA VAL A 577 -5.91 -13.30 11.11
C VAL A 577 -5.20 -14.00 9.97
N LEU A 578 -4.08 -14.66 10.24
CA LEU A 578 -3.28 -15.36 9.23
C LEU A 578 -3.98 -16.62 8.69
N TYR A 579 -4.81 -17.28 9.52
CA TYR A 579 -5.55 -18.49 9.12
C TYR A 579 -6.80 -18.20 8.30
N ALA A 580 -7.53 -17.10 8.62
CA ALA A 580 -8.91 -16.86 8.19
C ALA A 580 -9.08 -16.75 6.68
N ALA A 581 -8.16 -16.07 5.99
CA ALA A 581 -8.25 -15.83 4.54
C ALA A 581 -6.87 -15.69 3.90
N GLY A 582 -6.75 -16.11 2.64
CA GLY A 582 -5.58 -15.78 1.80
C GLY A 582 -5.52 -14.29 1.47
N PRO A 583 -4.34 -13.75 1.09
CA PRO A 583 -4.16 -12.31 0.84
C PRO A 583 -5.18 -11.73 -0.15
N ALA A 584 -5.36 -12.35 -1.29
CA ALA A 584 -6.27 -11.91 -2.36
C ALA A 584 -7.77 -12.07 -2.04
N LYS A 585 -8.13 -12.40 -0.80
CA LYS A 585 -9.53 -12.53 -0.38
C LYS A 585 -9.86 -11.58 0.75
N THR A 586 -10.99 -10.91 0.64
CA THR A 586 -11.58 -10.13 1.73
C THR A 586 -11.71 -11.01 2.98
N LEU A 587 -11.16 -10.55 4.10
CA LEU A 587 -11.27 -11.24 5.37
C LEU A 587 -12.53 -10.77 6.10
N ASN A 588 -13.56 -11.58 6.12
CA ASN A 588 -14.72 -11.31 6.97
C ASN A 588 -14.43 -11.82 8.38
N TRP A 589 -14.22 -10.89 9.32
CA TRP A 589 -13.89 -11.22 10.70
C TRP A 589 -14.95 -12.12 11.35
N SER A 590 -14.51 -13.16 12.01
CA SER A 590 -15.38 -14.06 12.72
C SER A 590 -14.77 -14.59 14.01
N GLU A 591 -15.58 -14.71 15.04
CA GLU A 591 -15.17 -15.38 16.30
C GLU A 591 -14.72 -16.84 16.08
N GLY A 592 -15.15 -17.47 14.98
CA GLY A 592 -14.78 -18.85 14.66
C GLY A 592 -13.28 -19.03 14.49
N ALA A 593 -12.60 -18.09 13.83
CA ALA A 593 -11.15 -18.11 13.64
C ALA A 593 -10.41 -17.94 14.97
N VAL A 594 -10.88 -17.04 15.84
CA VAL A 594 -10.32 -16.84 17.19
C VAL A 594 -10.47 -18.08 18.06
N LYS A 595 -11.67 -18.67 18.08
CA LYS A 595 -11.94 -19.92 18.82
C LYS A 595 -11.08 -21.09 18.32
N PHE A 596 -10.86 -21.18 17.01
CA PHE A 596 -9.96 -22.17 16.43
C PHE A 596 -8.52 -21.95 16.91
N ALA A 597 -7.97 -20.74 16.74
CA ALA A 597 -6.60 -20.39 17.11
C ALA A 597 -6.33 -20.65 18.61
N SER A 598 -7.20 -20.12 19.50
CA SER A 598 -7.09 -20.31 20.95
C SER A 598 -7.13 -21.78 21.35
N ARG A 599 -8.03 -22.57 20.74
CA ARG A 599 -8.12 -24.01 21.01
C ARG A 599 -6.88 -24.76 20.52
N PHE A 600 -6.37 -24.43 19.33
CA PHE A 600 -5.18 -25.04 18.76
C PHE A 600 -3.96 -24.81 19.66
N LEU A 601 -3.67 -23.56 20.03
CA LEU A 601 -2.51 -23.21 20.87
C LEU A 601 -2.60 -23.89 22.23
N ARG A 602 -3.74 -23.85 22.89
CA ARG A 602 -3.94 -24.52 24.19
C ARG A 602 -3.80 -26.04 24.10
N ASN A 603 -4.32 -26.68 23.04
CA ASN A 603 -4.19 -28.11 22.84
C ASN A 603 -2.74 -28.50 22.59
N LEU A 604 -2.01 -27.74 21.77
CA LEU A 604 -0.59 -27.95 21.51
C LEU A 604 0.24 -27.79 22.79
N TRP A 605 0.00 -26.73 23.56
CA TRP A 605 0.63 -26.48 24.86
C TRP A 605 0.48 -27.68 25.79
N ASN A 606 -0.76 -28.08 26.04
CA ASN A 606 -1.08 -29.17 26.97
C ASN A 606 -0.45 -30.48 26.50
N TYR A 607 -0.56 -30.77 25.20
CA TYR A 607 -0.02 -31.99 24.60
C TYR A 607 1.51 -32.05 24.73
N THR A 608 2.23 -30.97 24.41
CA THR A 608 3.70 -30.93 24.53
C THR A 608 4.18 -31.12 25.95
N HIS A 609 3.63 -30.39 26.91
CA HIS A 609 4.01 -30.51 28.33
C HIS A 609 3.71 -31.91 28.91
N GLU A 610 2.64 -32.57 28.45
CA GLU A 610 2.35 -33.95 28.81
C GLU A 610 3.43 -34.92 28.33
N ARG A 611 3.96 -34.70 27.14
CA ARG A 611 4.94 -35.61 26.52
C ARG A 611 6.34 -35.39 27.09
N VAL A 612 6.73 -34.14 27.34
CA VAL A 612 7.98 -33.83 28.04
C VAL A 612 7.99 -34.45 29.43
N ALA A 613 6.94 -34.30 30.23
CA ALA A 613 6.87 -34.90 31.57
C ALA A 613 6.90 -36.43 31.59
N GLY A 614 6.40 -37.08 30.53
CA GLY A 614 6.38 -38.53 30.42
C GLY A 614 7.72 -39.18 29.98
N LEU A 615 8.64 -38.38 29.41
CA LEU A 615 9.89 -38.94 28.85
C LEU A 615 10.83 -39.55 29.90
N GLU A 616 10.95 -38.91 31.06
CA GLU A 616 11.85 -39.34 32.14
C GLU A 616 11.45 -40.69 32.75
N GLU A 617 10.18 -41.07 32.61
CA GLU A 617 9.64 -42.33 33.11
C GLU A 617 9.85 -43.54 32.16
N LEU A 618 10.32 -43.26 30.93
CA LEU A 618 10.45 -44.27 29.87
C LEU A 618 11.87 -44.91 29.82
N THR A 619 11.89 -46.21 29.67
CA THR A 619 13.17 -46.96 29.47
C THR A 619 13.43 -47.16 27.97
N HIS A 620 14.70 -47.19 27.60
CA HIS A 620 15.10 -47.51 26.23
C HIS A 620 15.14 -49.05 26.06
N ASP A 621 14.26 -49.57 25.22
CA ASP A 621 14.17 -50.99 24.87
C ASP A 621 14.38 -51.14 23.36
N ALA A 622 15.52 -51.67 22.97
CA ALA A 622 15.90 -51.83 21.56
C ALA A 622 15.01 -52.79 20.78
N GLU A 623 14.49 -53.86 21.42
CA GLU A 623 13.58 -54.80 20.76
C GLU A 623 12.20 -54.21 20.57
N ALA A 624 11.70 -53.51 21.57
CA ALA A 624 10.46 -52.75 21.48
C ALA A 624 10.56 -51.60 20.47
N ALA A 625 11.72 -50.94 20.41
CA ALA A 625 11.95 -49.87 19.42
C ALA A 625 11.86 -50.38 17.97
N ALA A 626 12.34 -51.61 17.69
CA ALA A 626 12.29 -52.24 16.36
C ALA A 626 10.84 -52.50 15.91
N ASP A 627 9.92 -52.87 16.82
CA ASP A 627 8.52 -53.16 16.48
C ASP A 627 7.73 -51.93 15.94
N THR A 628 8.12 -50.72 16.30
CA THR A 628 7.48 -49.47 15.88
C THR A 628 8.34 -48.64 14.91
N GLU A 629 9.51 -49.12 14.49
CA GLU A 629 10.44 -48.41 13.60
C GLU A 629 9.76 -47.87 12.33
N HIS A 630 8.94 -48.71 11.67
CA HIS A 630 8.21 -48.28 10.47
C HIS A 630 7.20 -47.16 10.73
N MET A 631 6.70 -46.95 11.97
CA MET A 631 5.82 -45.88 12.38
C MET A 631 6.63 -44.60 12.58
N ARG A 632 7.82 -44.67 13.18
CA ARG A 632 8.78 -43.56 13.31
C ARG A 632 9.22 -43.07 11.94
N ASP A 633 9.56 -43.99 11.01
CA ASP A 633 9.89 -43.66 9.63
C ASP A 633 8.73 -42.92 8.91
N ARG A 634 7.51 -43.32 9.19
CA ARG A 634 6.32 -42.67 8.65
C ARG A 634 6.13 -41.29 9.27
N LEU A 635 6.36 -41.10 10.57
CA LEU A 635 6.33 -39.80 11.23
C LEU A 635 7.37 -38.87 10.61
N ARG A 636 8.61 -39.32 10.43
CA ARG A 636 9.68 -38.58 9.78
C ARG A 636 9.24 -38.08 8.38
N LYS A 637 8.71 -38.95 7.53
CA LYS A 637 8.19 -38.58 6.21
C LYS A 637 7.06 -37.55 6.27
N TRP A 638 6.21 -37.61 7.29
CA TRP A 638 5.19 -36.57 7.50
C TRP A 638 5.79 -35.23 7.91
N CYS A 639 6.84 -35.22 8.73
CA CYS A 639 7.60 -34.05 9.11
C CYS A 639 8.31 -33.42 7.90
N GLU A 640 9.02 -34.22 7.10
CA GLU A 640 9.70 -33.78 5.87
C GLU A 640 8.71 -33.13 4.88
N ASN A 641 7.62 -33.81 4.57
CA ASN A 641 6.58 -33.30 3.68
C ASN A 641 5.86 -32.07 4.25
N GLY A 642 5.64 -32.03 5.57
CA GLY A 642 5.05 -30.89 6.26
C GLY A 642 5.96 -29.68 6.18
N LEU A 643 7.23 -29.83 6.53
CA LEU A 643 8.25 -28.79 6.48
C LEU A 643 8.38 -28.19 5.07
N SER A 644 8.53 -29.03 4.03
CA SER A 644 8.63 -28.57 2.65
C SER A 644 7.48 -27.65 2.26
N ARG A 645 6.24 -28.07 2.54
CA ARG A 645 5.04 -27.29 2.22
C ARG A 645 4.93 -26.00 3.03
N ILE A 646 5.24 -26.06 4.34
CA ILE A 646 5.20 -24.88 5.20
C ILE A 646 6.24 -23.87 4.74
N THR A 647 7.45 -24.33 4.38
CA THR A 647 8.53 -23.49 3.87
C THR A 647 8.14 -22.81 2.56
N GLU A 648 7.62 -23.56 1.60
CA GLU A 648 7.17 -23.05 0.31
C GLU A 648 6.03 -22.04 0.47
N ASP A 649 4.96 -22.42 1.19
CA ASP A 649 3.80 -21.54 1.44
C ASP A 649 4.20 -20.24 2.19
N THR A 650 5.17 -20.31 3.11
CA THR A 650 5.64 -19.13 3.88
C THR A 650 6.51 -18.22 3.02
N ALA A 651 7.40 -18.79 2.20
CA ALA A 651 8.23 -18.04 1.27
C ALA A 651 7.38 -17.28 0.23
N GLU A 652 6.24 -17.86 -0.17
CA GLU A 652 5.27 -17.25 -1.08
C GLU A 652 4.21 -16.37 -0.40
N LEU A 653 4.38 -16.07 0.90
CA LEU A 653 3.43 -15.25 1.68
C LEU A 653 2.00 -15.86 1.76
N GLN A 654 1.85 -17.17 1.54
CA GLN A 654 0.59 -17.91 1.65
C GLN A 654 0.32 -18.37 3.09
N MET A 655 0.40 -17.45 4.05
CA MET A 655 0.36 -17.72 5.50
C MET A 655 -0.81 -18.61 5.94
N HIS A 656 -1.98 -18.45 5.31
CA HIS A 656 -3.15 -19.27 5.59
C HIS A 656 -2.98 -20.76 5.23
N LYS A 657 -2.15 -21.05 4.22
CA LYS A 657 -1.79 -22.43 3.87
C LYS A 657 -0.77 -22.97 4.85
N SER A 658 0.25 -22.17 5.21
CA SER A 658 1.25 -22.53 6.22
C SER A 658 0.60 -22.95 7.54
N VAL A 659 -0.30 -22.11 8.08
CA VAL A 659 -1.04 -22.41 9.32
C VAL A 659 -1.85 -23.69 9.22
N ARG A 660 -2.50 -23.95 8.08
CA ARG A 660 -3.23 -25.20 7.85
C ARG A 660 -2.29 -26.42 7.83
N ASN A 661 -1.11 -26.30 7.21
CA ASN A 661 -0.14 -27.37 7.15
C ASN A 661 0.50 -27.64 8.52
N ILE A 662 0.75 -26.60 9.34
CA ILE A 662 1.18 -26.72 10.74
C ILE A 662 0.12 -27.48 11.55
N THR A 663 -1.17 -27.11 11.43
CA THR A 663 -2.24 -27.82 12.11
C THR A 663 -2.30 -29.30 11.71
N ARG A 664 -2.18 -29.59 10.41
CA ARG A 664 -2.13 -30.98 9.91
C ARG A 664 -0.94 -31.76 10.43
N LEU A 665 0.23 -31.11 10.56
CA LEU A 665 1.43 -31.74 11.10
C LEU A 665 1.17 -32.13 12.57
N PHE A 666 0.55 -31.28 13.37
CA PHE A 666 0.14 -31.61 14.74
C PHE A 666 -0.80 -32.80 14.79
N GLU A 667 -1.82 -32.85 13.93
CA GLU A 667 -2.71 -34.03 13.81
C GLU A 667 -1.96 -35.33 13.47
N ARG A 668 -0.91 -35.24 12.63
CA ARG A 668 -0.06 -36.38 12.27
C ARG A 668 0.80 -36.88 13.43
N ILE A 669 1.32 -35.96 14.26
CA ILE A 669 2.04 -36.31 15.48
C ILE A 669 1.10 -37.05 16.47
N GLN A 670 -0.12 -36.58 16.63
CA GLN A 670 -1.12 -37.25 17.46
C GLN A 670 -1.56 -38.61 16.88
N ASP A 671 -1.70 -38.72 15.55
CA ASP A 671 -2.03 -39.99 14.88
C ASP A 671 -0.89 -41.05 15.03
N PHE A 672 0.39 -40.61 15.03
CA PHE A 672 1.51 -41.46 15.32
C PHE A 672 1.38 -42.09 16.72
N GLU A 673 1.21 -41.27 17.75
CA GLU A 673 1.03 -41.74 19.11
C GLU A 673 -0.15 -42.73 19.23
N LYS A 674 -1.30 -42.37 18.70
CA LYS A 674 -2.48 -43.22 18.70
C LYS A 674 -2.21 -44.60 18.08
N ARG A 675 -1.46 -44.67 17.00
CA ARG A 675 -1.08 -45.96 16.33
C ARG A 675 -0.13 -46.77 17.15
N VAL A 676 0.86 -46.16 17.79
CA VAL A 676 1.78 -46.83 18.70
C VAL A 676 1.01 -47.39 19.90
N LEU A 677 0.14 -46.61 20.52
CA LEU A 677 -0.72 -47.06 21.63
C LEU A 677 -1.63 -48.20 21.23
N GLN A 678 -2.21 -48.19 20.04
CA GLN A 678 -3.02 -49.29 19.52
C GLN A 678 -2.21 -50.58 19.27
N ARG A 679 -0.96 -50.43 18.88
CA ARG A 679 -0.06 -51.56 18.57
C ARG A 679 0.50 -52.22 19.84
N ARG A 680 0.91 -51.40 20.82
CA ARG A 680 1.72 -51.82 21.96
C ARG A 680 1.09 -51.53 23.34
N GLY A 681 0.15 -50.59 23.41
CA GLY A 681 -0.45 -50.12 24.68
C GLY A 681 0.33 -48.99 25.38
N GLY A 682 1.53 -48.61 24.92
CA GLY A 682 2.37 -47.53 25.43
C GLY A 682 3.45 -47.14 24.43
N LEU A 683 4.07 -45.96 24.60
CA LEU A 683 5.27 -45.57 23.90
C LEU A 683 6.49 -46.10 24.65
N ASP A 684 7.52 -46.54 23.93
CA ASP A 684 8.85 -46.67 24.51
C ASP A 684 9.65 -45.38 24.37
N ARG A 685 10.87 -45.36 24.85
CA ARG A 685 11.71 -44.18 24.82
C ARG A 685 12.03 -43.70 23.40
N ALA A 686 12.30 -44.59 22.45
CA ALA A 686 12.58 -44.24 21.06
C ALA A 686 11.34 -43.62 20.36
N ASP A 687 10.13 -44.12 20.66
CA ASP A 687 8.89 -43.53 20.13
C ASP A 687 8.63 -42.14 20.71
N ALA A 688 8.87 -41.95 22.02
CA ALA A 688 8.72 -40.67 22.69
C ALA A 688 9.72 -39.63 22.18
N GLU A 689 11.00 -40.01 22.01
CA GLU A 689 12.05 -39.15 21.45
C GLU A 689 11.73 -38.73 20.01
N ALA A 690 11.27 -39.63 19.16
CA ALA A 690 10.82 -39.29 17.81
C ALA A 690 9.61 -38.33 17.81
N GLN A 691 8.71 -38.51 18.76
CA GLN A 691 7.57 -37.61 18.93
C GLN A 691 7.97 -36.20 19.39
N LEU A 692 8.92 -36.10 20.38
CA LEU A 692 9.42 -34.82 20.85
C LEU A 692 10.21 -34.11 19.75
N ALA A 693 11.03 -34.80 18.98
CA ALA A 693 11.70 -34.23 17.82
C ALA A 693 10.71 -33.64 16.80
N ALA A 694 9.60 -34.33 16.55
CA ALA A 694 8.54 -33.81 15.68
C ALA A 694 7.83 -32.57 16.29
N LEU A 695 7.72 -32.51 17.61
CA LEU A 695 7.17 -31.33 18.31
C LEU A 695 8.13 -30.12 18.26
N VAL A 696 9.45 -30.34 18.34
CA VAL A 696 10.47 -29.29 18.14
C VAL A 696 10.33 -28.71 16.73
N LEU A 697 10.26 -29.57 15.70
CA LEU A 697 10.05 -29.14 14.33
C LEU A 697 8.76 -28.32 14.19
N LEU A 698 7.67 -28.80 14.77
CA LEU A 698 6.39 -28.10 14.73
C LEU A 698 6.47 -26.73 15.43
N ALA A 699 7.10 -26.64 16.59
CA ALA A 699 7.26 -25.40 17.34
C ALA A 699 8.12 -24.38 16.56
N ARG A 700 9.24 -24.82 15.95
CA ARG A 700 10.07 -23.98 15.07
C ARG A 700 9.28 -23.47 13.85
N THR A 701 8.47 -24.32 13.21
CA THR A 701 7.65 -23.89 12.07
C THR A 701 6.46 -23.03 12.48
N LEU A 702 6.01 -23.10 13.74
CA LEU A 702 4.94 -22.25 14.31
C LEU A 702 5.45 -20.85 14.69
N LEU A 703 6.73 -20.70 14.99
CA LEU A 703 7.33 -19.48 15.54
C LEU A 703 6.97 -18.20 14.75
N PRO A 704 7.01 -18.13 13.41
CA PRO A 704 6.62 -16.95 12.68
C PRO A 704 5.16 -16.52 12.91
N PHE A 705 4.29 -17.44 13.27
CA PHE A 705 2.83 -17.24 13.37
C PHE A 705 2.34 -16.99 14.80
N ALA A 706 2.98 -17.66 15.77
CA ALA A 706 2.65 -17.57 17.20
C ALA A 706 3.95 -17.61 18.04
N PRO A 707 4.78 -16.54 17.96
CA PRO A 707 6.14 -16.57 18.46
C PRO A 707 6.26 -16.81 19.97
N HIS A 708 5.42 -16.17 20.78
CA HIS A 708 5.49 -16.30 22.22
C HIS A 708 5.25 -17.75 22.68
N THR A 709 4.19 -18.37 22.17
CA THR A 709 3.85 -19.75 22.50
C THR A 709 4.90 -20.71 21.96
N ALA A 710 5.39 -20.49 20.74
CA ALA A 710 6.37 -21.35 20.11
C ALA A 710 7.71 -21.37 20.84
N GLU A 711 8.24 -20.21 21.25
CA GLU A 711 9.48 -20.13 22.03
C GLU A 711 9.35 -20.82 23.39
N GLU A 712 8.27 -20.60 24.12
CA GLU A 712 8.03 -21.31 25.38
C GLU A 712 7.98 -22.84 25.21
N LEU A 713 7.35 -23.30 24.12
CA LEU A 713 7.32 -24.74 23.81
C LEU A 713 8.71 -25.26 23.48
N LEU A 714 9.54 -24.51 22.74
CA LEU A 714 10.90 -24.89 22.43
C LEU A 714 11.76 -25.00 23.71
N VAL A 715 11.64 -24.03 24.61
CA VAL A 715 12.33 -24.10 25.92
C VAL A 715 11.85 -25.31 26.74
N ALA A 716 10.54 -25.56 26.80
CA ALA A 716 10.00 -26.74 27.47
C ALA A 716 10.49 -28.05 26.83
N LEU A 717 10.78 -28.08 25.53
CA LEU A 717 11.34 -29.21 24.79
C LEU A 717 12.86 -29.34 24.93
N GLY A 718 13.52 -28.46 25.71
CA GLY A 718 14.96 -28.53 26.01
C GLY A 718 15.84 -27.73 25.04
N VAL A 719 15.27 -26.93 24.16
CA VAL A 719 16.03 -25.99 23.31
C VAL A 719 16.51 -24.82 24.17
N ALA A 720 17.76 -24.40 23.99
CA ALA A 720 18.32 -23.29 24.78
C ALA A 720 17.56 -21.98 24.55
N ASP A 721 17.37 -21.21 25.62
CA ASP A 721 16.65 -19.94 25.59
C ASP A 721 17.55 -18.79 25.08
N SER A 722 17.86 -18.82 23.78
CA SER A 722 18.52 -17.72 23.07
C SER A 722 17.90 -17.57 21.69
N VAL A 723 17.92 -16.37 21.15
CA VAL A 723 17.42 -16.09 19.78
C VAL A 723 18.13 -16.95 18.74
N GLU A 724 19.43 -17.11 18.89
CA GLU A 724 20.25 -17.89 17.96
C GLU A 724 19.83 -19.36 17.90
N THR A 725 19.21 -19.91 18.95
CA THR A 725 18.75 -21.30 19.00
C THR A 725 17.25 -21.45 18.80
N LEU A 726 16.45 -20.47 19.24
CA LEU A 726 15.00 -20.51 19.13
C LEU A 726 14.53 -20.15 17.71
N GLU A 727 15.03 -19.07 17.15
CA GLU A 727 14.63 -18.57 15.82
C GLU A 727 15.36 -19.24 14.65
N VAL A 728 15.63 -20.53 14.73
CA VAL A 728 16.22 -21.31 13.62
C VAL A 728 15.13 -21.98 12.81
N TRP A 729 15.08 -21.69 11.50
CA TRP A 729 14.20 -22.40 10.59
C TRP A 729 14.78 -23.79 10.31
N PRO A 730 14.02 -24.88 10.54
CA PRO A 730 14.57 -26.24 10.41
C PRO A 730 14.85 -26.60 8.96
N GLU A 731 15.94 -27.37 8.75
CA GLU A 731 16.25 -27.98 7.47
C GLU A 731 15.82 -29.47 7.44
N ALA A 732 15.53 -29.98 6.24
CA ALA A 732 15.07 -31.37 6.09
C ALA A 732 16.11 -32.40 6.55
N ALA A 733 17.41 -32.07 6.49
CA ALA A 733 18.50 -32.91 6.97
C ALA A 733 18.62 -32.98 8.51
N GLU A 734 18.03 -32.04 9.20
CA GLU A 734 18.10 -31.87 10.67
C GLU A 734 16.93 -32.54 11.41
N ILE A 735 16.02 -33.23 10.69
CA ILE A 735 14.94 -33.98 11.35
C ILE A 735 15.59 -35.17 12.06
N PRO A 736 15.72 -35.14 13.41
CA PRO A 736 16.55 -36.13 14.13
C PRO A 736 16.00 -37.52 13.92
N VAL A 737 16.91 -38.45 13.64
CA VAL A 737 16.61 -39.87 13.60
C VAL A 737 16.67 -40.46 15.03
N GLU A 738 17.46 -39.82 15.90
CA GLU A 738 17.63 -40.16 17.32
C GLU A 738 17.82 -38.90 18.15
N ALA A 739 17.26 -38.86 19.35
CA ALA A 739 17.31 -37.70 20.27
C ALA A 739 18.69 -37.39 20.87
N ALA A 740 19.76 -37.89 20.30
CA ALA A 740 21.14 -37.63 20.74
C ALA A 740 21.66 -36.21 20.34
N ALA A 741 20.81 -35.35 19.76
CA ALA A 741 21.13 -33.99 19.32
C ALA A 741 20.23 -32.93 19.91
N LEU A 742 19.49 -33.23 21.00
CA LEU A 742 18.76 -32.22 21.81
C LEU A 742 19.62 -31.73 22.97
#